data_785a3d8be9108ba3062cdc16c443c637
#
_entry.id   785a3d8be9108ba3062cdc16c443c637
#
_cell.length_a   1.000
_cell.length_b   1.000
_cell.length_c   1.000
_cell.angle_alpha   90.00
_cell.angle_beta   90.00
_cell.angle_gamma   90.00
#
_symmetry.space_group_name_H-M   'P 1'
#
loop_
_entity.id
_entity.type
_entity.pdbx_description
1 polymer ?
#
loop_
_entity_poly.entity_id
_entity_poly.type
_entity_poly.pdbx_seq_one_letter_code
_entity_poly.pdbx_strand_id
1 'polypeptide(L)'
;VFPGSPPYPHLLVLTALFGAPAVADDLFIDNTDLPQVLTATRLKQSPAAVPGSMTVLDSELIRASGARDIPELLRLVPGMMVGYGAGNQPTVNYHGSNANEARRMQVLIDGRSVYRAGLATVDWSDIPLAMEDIERIEVFRGPNTVSYGANALMAVVNILTRNPADSHGTRLKMTRGQNGINDFYASHGFGWDGGDMRLSLSGQQDDGFDHNQFGQDYRDSRRATRFNLSASHTLAPDQTLEWQLAAKEGSNQRPYTYQPVFPYVTQRGDNADVDAKDYAGSVRWNIDFNPDHSLYVQGSAQHFDRQQVWRACDAALSFSPELTRLWQLNPNYAEQVARGANNPPPSSNPQEQALVEAIKAQWQTGGGKNVVCGDVDQSTRETRYDLEIQDTLSLTDNLRLLSGMNYRYDRADSQTYFNGSVDDQTWRLFGQLEWRADEHWIVQGGAMLEDSRLSGSSLTPRVAVNYLITPRHGLRAVYSEAVRSPDMFENNVNWSYTVTNLSPYAFGQQRGQYFVKTRGPGDLEQERMRSREVGYNGYFSDIDLSMDVKLFYDEITGMISEPLKNNQYIASNANRARFSGSEAQLDWRPTLRDRLRLTYAHVDAWASNPDDRRLSAHNSGSAGWMRNWGDGWSSAVFYYGDDALNQYRYERLDLRLAKRWRVYGNSLELAALWQQRLDDEPTTAVQNRYDSRHRLSVSAELEF
;
A
#
# COMPACT_ATOMS: atom_id res chain seq x y z
N VAL A 1 41.06 10.71 -12.83
CA VAL A 1 41.88 10.68 -11.61
C VAL A 1 41.17 11.51 -10.58
N PHE A 2 40.34 10.88 -9.76
CA PHE A 2 39.72 11.49 -8.59
C PHE A 2 40.40 10.93 -7.32
N PRO A 3 40.64 11.72 -6.29
CA PRO A 3 41.28 11.25 -5.06
C PRO A 3 40.25 10.50 -4.20
N GLY A 4 40.73 9.40 -3.60
CA GLY A 4 39.92 8.49 -2.79
C GLY A 4 39.37 9.13 -1.53
N SER A 5 38.14 8.72 -1.21
CA SER A 5 37.48 8.97 0.07
C SER A 5 38.15 8.15 1.20
N PRO A 6 38.25 8.70 2.42
CA PRO A 6 38.80 7.98 3.56
C PRO A 6 37.85 6.88 4.05
N PRO A 7 38.35 5.80 4.64
CA PRO A 7 37.55 4.75 5.22
C PRO A 7 36.88 5.25 6.52
N TYR A 8 35.57 5.08 6.63
CA TYR A 8 34.85 5.32 7.86
C TYR A 8 35.15 4.25 8.91
N PRO A 9 35.32 4.60 10.18
CA PRO A 9 35.55 3.62 11.24
C PRO A 9 34.22 2.94 11.60
N HIS A 10 34.08 1.68 11.27
CA HIS A 10 33.06 0.80 11.83
C HIS A 10 33.43 0.40 13.27
N LEU A 11 32.41 0.29 14.09
CA LEU A 11 32.44 -0.32 15.43
C LEU A 11 32.95 0.57 16.58
N LEU A 12 32.01 1.11 17.33
CA LEU A 12 32.16 1.33 18.80
C LEU A 12 30.91 2.01 19.39
N VAL A 13 29.80 1.25 19.52
CA VAL A 13 28.67 1.67 20.37
C VAL A 13 28.07 0.47 21.14
N LEU A 14 28.81 -0.55 21.42
CA LEU A 14 28.24 -1.73 22.12
C LEU A 14 28.84 -2.04 23.49
N THR A 15 29.59 -1.16 24.11
CA THR A 15 30.29 -1.49 25.38
C THR A 15 29.90 -0.66 26.61
N ALA A 16 28.82 0.09 26.59
CA ALA A 16 28.46 0.98 27.72
C ALA A 16 27.08 0.69 28.37
N LEU A 17 26.50 -0.49 28.21
CA LEU A 17 25.16 -0.81 28.75
C LEU A 17 25.12 -1.93 29.82
N PHE A 18 26.22 -2.29 30.43
CA PHE A 18 26.20 -3.27 31.50
C PHE A 18 26.51 -2.61 32.86
N GLY A 19 25.47 -2.31 33.63
CA GLY A 19 25.64 -1.92 35.00
C GLY A 19 24.48 -1.21 35.67
N ALA A 20 23.35 -1.88 35.84
CA ALA A 20 22.41 -1.54 36.92
C ALA A 20 21.72 -2.82 37.40
N PRO A 21 21.63 -3.08 38.71
CA PRO A 21 20.92 -4.24 39.23
C PRO A 21 19.42 -4.08 38.97
N ALA A 22 18.81 -5.01 38.25
CA ALA A 22 17.38 -5.09 38.08
C ALA A 22 16.75 -5.53 39.41
N VAL A 23 15.83 -4.76 39.93
CA VAL A 23 14.89 -5.18 40.97
C VAL A 23 13.76 -5.90 40.24
N ALA A 24 13.56 -7.15 40.59
CA ALA A 24 12.46 -7.95 40.03
C ALA A 24 11.15 -7.42 40.64
N ASP A 25 10.37 -6.73 39.83
CA ASP A 25 8.97 -6.42 40.11
C ASP A 25 8.06 -7.45 39.46
N ASP A 26 6.91 -7.66 40.07
CA ASP A 26 5.93 -8.70 39.82
C ASP A 26 5.71 -9.08 38.36
N LEU A 27 5.87 -10.35 38.01
CA LEU A 27 6.03 -10.92 36.69
C LEU A 27 4.80 -10.97 35.81
N PHE A 28 3.63 -10.71 36.35
CA PHE A 28 2.33 -10.82 35.68
C PHE A 28 1.58 -9.51 35.54
N ILE A 29 2.22 -8.39 35.81
CA ILE A 29 1.63 -7.11 35.48
C ILE A 29 1.74 -6.95 33.97
N ASP A 30 0.63 -7.18 33.30
CA ASP A 30 0.37 -6.61 31.98
C ASP A 30 0.70 -5.13 32.09
N ASN A 31 1.81 -4.72 31.48
CA ASN A 31 2.35 -3.37 31.63
C ASN A 31 1.40 -2.43 30.87
N THR A 32 0.30 -2.05 31.52
CA THR A 32 -0.80 -1.23 30.98
C THR A 32 -0.33 0.15 30.52
N ASP A 33 0.90 0.54 30.88
CA ASP A 33 1.52 1.82 30.49
C ASP A 33 2.19 1.80 29.12
N LEU A 34 2.37 0.63 28.48
CA LEU A 34 2.93 0.51 27.15
C LEU A 34 1.82 0.28 26.10
N PRO A 35 1.87 0.95 24.94
CA PRO A 35 0.89 0.71 23.89
C PRO A 35 0.94 -0.74 23.44
N GLN A 36 -0.17 -1.46 23.64
CA GLN A 36 -0.30 -2.82 23.16
C GLN A 36 -0.45 -2.83 21.64
N VAL A 37 0.25 -3.73 20.95
CA VAL A 37 0.19 -3.91 19.51
C VAL A 37 -0.50 -5.22 19.16
N LEU A 38 -1.26 -5.20 18.07
CA LEU A 38 -2.09 -6.31 17.63
C LEU A 38 -1.56 -6.96 16.34
N THR A 39 -0.99 -6.16 15.44
CA THR A 39 -0.71 -6.56 14.05
C THR A 39 0.36 -7.65 13.92
N ALA A 40 1.25 -7.80 14.88
CA ALA A 40 2.34 -8.78 14.78
C ALA A 40 1.87 -10.24 14.78
N THR A 41 0.97 -10.58 15.68
CA THR A 41 0.52 -11.97 15.93
C THR A 41 -0.99 -12.09 16.00
N ARG A 42 -1.75 -11.01 15.81
CA ARG A 42 -3.19 -10.91 16.09
C ARG A 42 -3.54 -11.07 17.58
N LEU A 43 -2.54 -11.10 18.44
CA LEU A 43 -2.66 -11.11 19.90
C LEU A 43 -2.23 -9.75 20.44
N LYS A 44 -2.90 -9.26 21.48
CA LYS A 44 -2.43 -8.09 22.21
C LYS A 44 -1.14 -8.43 22.95
N GLN A 45 -0.05 -7.74 22.63
CA GLN A 45 1.28 -7.97 23.19
C GLN A 45 1.99 -6.67 23.49
N SER A 46 2.88 -6.69 24.50
CA SER A 46 3.82 -5.59 24.71
C SER A 46 4.87 -5.56 23.59
N PRO A 47 5.40 -4.41 23.21
CA PRO A 47 6.41 -4.30 22.15
C PRO A 47 7.64 -5.21 22.34
N ALA A 48 8.08 -5.42 23.59
CA ALA A 48 9.23 -6.27 23.90
C ALA A 48 8.96 -7.78 23.66
N ALA A 49 7.69 -8.22 23.71
CA ALA A 49 7.27 -9.59 23.49
C ALA A 49 6.90 -9.90 22.03
N VAL A 50 6.86 -8.89 21.17
CA VAL A 50 6.48 -9.06 19.75
C VAL A 50 7.54 -9.85 18.99
N PRO A 51 7.15 -10.86 18.19
CA PRO A 51 8.09 -11.65 17.39
C PRO A 51 8.43 -10.92 16.06
N GLY A 52 9.00 -9.74 16.13
CA GLY A 52 9.39 -8.92 14.97
C GLY A 52 9.36 -7.43 15.26
N SER A 53 9.64 -6.64 14.24
CA SER A 53 9.72 -5.19 14.34
C SER A 53 8.37 -4.53 14.08
N MET A 54 7.97 -3.63 14.98
CA MET A 54 6.72 -2.87 14.89
C MET A 54 6.97 -1.37 14.88
N THR A 55 6.19 -0.66 14.10
CA THR A 55 6.06 0.80 14.17
C THR A 55 4.60 1.15 14.44
N VAL A 56 4.37 1.98 15.43
CA VAL A 56 3.05 2.55 15.71
C VAL A 56 3.08 4.04 15.38
N LEU A 57 2.16 4.46 14.54
CA LEU A 57 1.89 5.87 14.26
C LEU A 57 0.60 6.22 14.98
N ASP A 58 0.72 6.79 16.16
CA ASP A 58 -0.41 7.14 17.03
C ASP A 58 -1.12 8.43 16.58
N SER A 59 -2.27 8.72 17.15
CA SER A 59 -3.11 9.86 16.80
C SER A 59 -2.43 11.21 17.05
N GLU A 60 -1.52 11.31 18.04
CA GLU A 60 -0.72 12.49 18.29
C GLU A 60 0.26 12.75 17.14
N LEU A 61 0.99 11.72 16.73
CA LEU A 61 1.94 11.79 15.61
C LEU A 61 1.24 12.08 14.28
N ILE A 62 0.09 11.42 14.03
CA ILE A 62 -0.74 11.67 12.84
C ILE A 62 -1.16 13.15 12.77
N ARG A 63 -1.67 13.69 13.88
CA ARG A 63 -2.09 15.10 13.95
C ARG A 63 -0.90 16.05 13.82
N ALA A 64 0.22 15.76 14.48
CA ALA A 64 1.41 16.60 14.46
C ALA A 64 2.08 16.66 13.10
N SER A 65 2.07 15.58 12.32
CA SER A 65 2.62 15.54 10.97
C SER A 65 1.86 16.44 9.98
N GLY A 66 0.55 16.62 10.21
CA GLY A 66 -0.33 17.33 9.29
C GLY A 66 -0.52 16.62 7.94
N ALA A 67 -0.18 15.34 7.86
CA ALA A 67 -0.32 14.53 6.66
C ALA A 67 -1.77 14.49 6.17
N ARG A 68 -1.98 14.62 4.87
CA ARG A 68 -3.29 14.59 4.21
C ARG A 68 -3.67 13.23 3.65
N ASP A 69 -2.71 12.30 3.60
CA ASP A 69 -2.90 10.93 3.12
C ASP A 69 -1.99 9.94 3.85
N ILE A 70 -2.33 8.67 3.76
CA ILE A 70 -1.63 7.59 4.45
C ILE A 70 -0.19 7.42 3.96
N PRO A 71 0.14 7.48 2.65
CA PRO A 71 1.51 7.43 2.18
C PRO A 71 2.46 8.41 2.88
N GLU A 72 2.01 9.64 3.09
CA GLU A 72 2.83 10.64 3.78
C GLU A 72 3.14 10.27 5.24
N LEU A 73 2.22 9.60 5.93
CA LEU A 73 2.48 9.04 7.26
C LEU A 73 3.49 7.91 7.24
N LEU A 74 3.47 7.09 6.18
CA LEU A 74 4.39 5.95 6.05
C LEU A 74 5.85 6.37 5.87
N ARG A 75 6.14 7.64 5.53
CA ARG A 75 7.50 8.20 5.59
C ARG A 75 8.11 8.21 6.99
N LEU A 76 7.29 8.07 8.02
CA LEU A 76 7.71 7.97 9.43
C LEU A 76 8.06 6.55 9.86
N VAL A 77 8.02 5.59 8.92
CA VAL A 77 8.33 4.17 9.16
C VAL A 77 9.71 3.84 8.57
N PRO A 78 10.65 3.27 9.36
CA PRO A 78 11.95 2.89 8.85
C PRO A 78 11.85 1.95 7.65
N GLY A 79 12.66 2.17 6.61
CA GLY A 79 12.70 1.33 5.41
C GLY A 79 11.50 1.44 4.47
N MET A 80 10.50 2.27 4.81
CA MET A 80 9.36 2.52 3.94
C MET A 80 9.70 3.58 2.90
N MET A 81 9.60 3.21 1.62
CA MET A 81 9.87 4.08 0.49
C MET A 81 8.57 4.64 -0.05
N VAL A 82 8.44 5.96 -0.06
CA VAL A 82 7.26 6.67 -0.54
C VAL A 82 7.64 7.62 -1.65
N GLY A 83 7.02 7.45 -2.79
CA GLY A 83 7.23 8.31 -3.95
C GLY A 83 5.94 8.55 -4.71
N TYR A 84 6.09 9.14 -5.89
CA TYR A 84 4.97 9.38 -6.78
C TYR A 84 5.28 8.78 -8.16
N GLY A 85 4.34 8.03 -8.70
CA GLY A 85 4.38 7.54 -10.07
C GLY A 85 4.06 8.67 -11.07
N ALA A 86 3.29 8.38 -12.10
CA ALA A 86 2.83 9.40 -13.03
C ALA A 86 1.87 10.37 -12.31
N GLY A 87 2.32 11.63 -12.14
CA GLY A 87 1.54 12.67 -11.47
C GLY A 87 1.35 12.42 -9.97
N ASN A 88 0.21 12.81 -9.47
CA ASN A 88 -0.17 12.74 -8.05
C ASN A 88 -0.61 11.32 -7.62
N GLN A 89 0.07 10.27 -8.12
CA GLN A 89 -0.17 8.88 -7.73
C GLN A 89 0.89 8.41 -6.75
N PRO A 90 0.56 8.26 -5.46
CA PRO A 90 1.51 7.75 -4.49
C PRO A 90 1.90 6.30 -4.79
N THR A 91 3.18 6.01 -4.68
CA THR A 91 3.75 4.66 -4.67
C THR A 91 4.40 4.42 -3.31
N VAL A 92 4.10 3.30 -2.70
CA VAL A 92 4.65 2.93 -1.39
C VAL A 92 5.14 1.50 -1.44
N ASN A 93 6.34 1.26 -0.99
CA ASN A 93 6.82 -0.09 -0.79
C ASN A 93 7.87 -0.16 0.33
N TYR A 94 8.15 -1.36 0.79
CA TYR A 94 9.13 -1.60 1.83
C TYR A 94 10.41 -2.12 1.22
N HIS A 95 11.56 -1.52 1.59
CA HIS A 95 12.91 -1.79 1.08
C HIS A 95 13.08 -1.62 -0.44
N GLY A 96 12.15 -0.93 -1.12
CA GLY A 96 12.25 -0.70 -2.55
C GLY A 96 12.04 -1.93 -3.42
N SER A 97 11.30 -2.91 -2.93
CA SER A 97 11.09 -4.19 -3.62
C SER A 97 10.25 -4.10 -4.91
N ASN A 98 9.66 -2.95 -5.20
CA ASN A 98 8.86 -2.68 -6.41
C ASN A 98 9.09 -1.26 -6.92
N ALA A 99 8.89 -1.06 -8.23
CA ALA A 99 9.02 0.25 -8.84
C ALA A 99 7.76 1.11 -8.72
N ASN A 100 6.57 0.53 -8.86
CA ASN A 100 5.33 1.29 -9.02
C ASN A 100 4.17 0.82 -8.13
N GLU A 101 4.15 -0.44 -7.69
CA GLU A 101 2.97 -1.03 -7.07
C GLU A 101 3.32 -1.66 -5.70
N ALA A 102 2.41 -1.56 -4.73
CA ALA A 102 2.61 -2.13 -3.39
C ALA A 102 2.29 -3.64 -3.35
N ARG A 103 2.87 -4.42 -4.27
CA ARG A 103 2.51 -5.84 -4.47
C ARG A 103 2.94 -6.78 -3.37
N ARG A 104 3.95 -6.40 -2.59
CA ARG A 104 4.57 -7.26 -1.56
C ARG A 104 4.27 -6.81 -0.15
N MET A 105 3.28 -5.92 -0.01
CA MET A 105 2.78 -5.47 1.28
C MET A 105 1.28 -5.72 1.40
N GLN A 106 0.87 -6.15 2.57
CA GLN A 106 -0.55 -6.22 2.91
C GLN A 106 -0.98 -4.93 3.59
N VAL A 107 -2.08 -4.34 3.11
CA VAL A 107 -2.67 -3.13 3.71
C VAL A 107 -4.09 -3.45 4.15
N LEU A 108 -4.37 -3.15 5.40
CA LEU A 108 -5.62 -3.50 6.07
C LEU A 108 -6.28 -2.25 6.68
N ILE A 109 -7.61 -2.24 6.73
CA ILE A 109 -8.41 -1.35 7.56
C ILE A 109 -9.20 -2.25 8.51
N ASP A 110 -8.93 -2.18 9.81
CA ASP A 110 -9.53 -3.02 10.87
C ASP A 110 -9.53 -4.52 10.52
N GLY A 111 -8.40 -5.00 9.98
CA GLY A 111 -8.21 -6.38 9.53
C GLY A 111 -8.73 -6.71 8.14
N ARG A 112 -9.53 -5.86 7.50
CA ARG A 112 -10.03 -6.04 6.14
C ARG A 112 -9.00 -5.55 5.12
N SER A 113 -8.57 -6.42 4.20
CA SER A 113 -7.61 -6.08 3.15
C SER A 113 -8.18 -5.09 2.12
N VAL A 114 -7.43 -4.03 1.82
CA VAL A 114 -7.74 -3.08 0.74
C VAL A 114 -6.91 -3.32 -0.53
N TYR A 115 -6.13 -4.40 -0.56
CA TYR A 115 -5.36 -4.82 -1.72
C TYR A 115 -6.29 -5.29 -2.84
N ARG A 116 -6.10 -4.78 -4.05
CA ARG A 116 -6.87 -5.14 -5.24
C ARG A 116 -6.27 -6.35 -5.92
N ALA A 117 -7.00 -7.45 -5.94
CA ALA A 117 -6.51 -8.72 -6.51
C ALA A 117 -6.44 -8.72 -8.03
N GLY A 118 -7.27 -7.93 -8.71
CA GLY A 118 -7.33 -7.87 -10.17
C GLY A 118 -6.11 -7.22 -10.81
N LEU A 119 -5.62 -6.12 -10.24
CA LEU A 119 -4.53 -5.31 -10.79
C LEU A 119 -3.31 -5.21 -9.87
N ALA A 120 -3.22 -6.02 -8.83
CA ALA A 120 -2.07 -6.12 -7.95
C ALA A 120 -1.62 -4.81 -7.31
N THR A 121 -2.52 -4.02 -6.79
CA THR A 121 -2.18 -2.72 -6.25
C THR A 121 -2.97 -2.36 -5.01
N VAL A 122 -2.44 -1.41 -4.25
CA VAL A 122 -3.19 -0.60 -3.28
C VAL A 122 -3.39 0.77 -3.91
N ASP A 123 -4.63 1.11 -4.20
CA ASP A 123 -4.98 2.45 -4.68
C ASP A 123 -4.98 3.44 -3.51
N TRP A 124 -3.81 3.97 -3.18
CA TRP A 124 -3.61 4.84 -2.03
C TRP A 124 -4.48 6.11 -2.07
N SER A 125 -4.72 6.65 -3.26
CA SER A 125 -5.61 7.82 -3.45
C SER A 125 -7.08 7.49 -3.25
N ASP A 126 -7.44 6.22 -3.32
CA ASP A 126 -8.81 5.74 -3.35
C ASP A 126 -9.21 4.92 -2.10
N ILE A 127 -8.39 4.95 -1.05
CA ILE A 127 -8.74 4.32 0.22
C ILE A 127 -10.03 4.97 0.78
N PRO A 128 -11.07 4.16 1.08
CA PRO A 128 -12.37 4.67 1.52
C PRO A 128 -12.37 5.04 3.02
N LEU A 129 -11.38 5.82 3.46
CA LEU A 129 -11.21 6.24 4.84
C LEU A 129 -10.65 7.66 4.90
N ALA A 130 -11.20 8.51 5.76
CA ALA A 130 -10.65 9.82 6.05
C ALA A 130 -9.48 9.72 7.04
N MET A 131 -8.52 10.63 6.94
CA MET A 131 -7.38 10.70 7.88
C MET A 131 -7.82 10.91 9.32
N GLU A 132 -8.89 11.68 9.51
CA GLU A 132 -9.48 12.00 10.80
C GLU A 132 -10.16 10.81 11.48
N ASP A 133 -10.50 9.78 10.71
CA ASP A 133 -11.11 8.54 11.19
C ASP A 133 -10.06 7.54 11.73
N ILE A 134 -8.78 7.79 11.47
CA ILE A 134 -7.69 6.91 11.89
C ILE A 134 -7.40 7.14 13.38
N GLU A 135 -7.41 6.07 14.16
CA GLU A 135 -6.93 6.03 15.54
C GLU A 135 -5.42 5.93 15.59
N ARG A 136 -4.90 4.90 14.90
CA ARG A 136 -3.47 4.66 14.73
C ARG A 136 -3.20 3.78 13.52
N ILE A 137 -1.96 3.78 13.07
CA ILE A 137 -1.47 2.83 12.05
C ILE A 137 -0.40 1.96 12.70
N GLU A 138 -0.57 0.66 12.63
CA GLU A 138 0.41 -0.33 13.04
C GLU A 138 1.10 -0.90 11.81
N VAL A 139 2.43 -0.81 11.76
CA VAL A 139 3.22 -1.37 10.66
C VAL A 139 4.12 -2.47 11.20
N PHE A 140 3.85 -3.70 10.80
CA PHE A 140 4.76 -4.81 11.02
C PHE A 140 5.81 -4.81 9.89
N ARG A 141 7.08 -4.67 10.25
CA ARG A 141 8.21 -4.52 9.33
C ARG A 141 8.94 -5.85 9.16
N GLY A 142 8.52 -6.62 8.18
CA GLY A 142 9.01 -7.97 7.88
C GLY A 142 7.90 -8.89 7.37
N PRO A 143 8.23 -10.13 6.99
CA PRO A 143 7.24 -11.09 6.49
C PRO A 143 6.28 -11.53 7.59
N ASN A 144 4.98 -11.52 7.29
CA ASN A 144 3.94 -11.92 8.23
C ASN A 144 2.80 -12.72 7.56
N THR A 145 3.16 -13.55 6.59
CA THR A 145 2.20 -14.42 5.89
C THR A 145 1.48 -15.35 6.85
N VAL A 146 2.16 -15.82 7.91
CA VAL A 146 1.56 -16.65 8.97
C VAL A 146 0.30 -16.04 9.58
N SER A 147 0.25 -14.71 9.69
CA SER A 147 -0.91 -14.02 10.27
C SER A 147 -1.90 -13.51 9.23
N TYR A 148 -1.44 -13.11 8.03
CA TYR A 148 -2.26 -12.35 7.08
C TYR A 148 -2.34 -12.95 5.68
N GLY A 149 -1.76 -14.12 5.45
CA GLY A 149 -1.76 -14.79 4.14
C GLY A 149 -0.79 -14.19 3.14
N ALA A 150 -0.83 -14.71 1.92
CA ALA A 150 -0.02 -14.22 0.82
C ALA A 150 -0.18 -12.70 0.65
N ASN A 151 0.86 -12.05 0.13
CA ASN A 151 1.06 -10.60 -0.01
C ASN A 151 1.55 -9.88 1.26
N ALA A 152 1.44 -10.47 2.46
CA ALA A 152 2.19 -10.02 3.63
C ALA A 152 3.66 -10.47 3.56
N LEU A 153 4.29 -10.30 2.38
CA LEU A 153 5.63 -10.79 2.10
C LEU A 153 6.70 -9.96 2.78
N MET A 154 6.61 -8.63 2.68
CA MET A 154 7.64 -7.72 3.18
C MET A 154 7.18 -6.87 4.37
N ALA A 155 5.92 -6.47 4.40
CA ALA A 155 5.35 -5.70 5.50
C ALA A 155 3.82 -5.85 5.57
N VAL A 156 3.26 -5.52 6.74
CA VAL A 156 1.83 -5.36 6.93
C VAL A 156 1.55 -3.98 7.49
N VAL A 157 0.69 -3.22 6.83
CA VAL A 157 0.17 -1.93 7.29
C VAL A 157 -1.27 -2.14 7.73
N ASN A 158 -1.55 -2.03 9.01
CA ASN A 158 -2.90 -2.14 9.56
C ASN A 158 -3.36 -0.79 10.08
N ILE A 159 -4.37 -0.24 9.44
CA ILE A 159 -4.98 1.04 9.77
C ILE A 159 -6.15 0.75 10.69
N LEU A 160 -6.05 1.22 11.92
CA LEU A 160 -7.09 1.02 12.94
C LEU A 160 -7.91 2.30 13.05
N THR A 161 -9.23 2.14 12.92
CA THR A 161 -10.16 3.26 12.98
C THR A 161 -10.55 3.58 14.41
N ARG A 162 -11.01 4.82 14.64
CA ARG A 162 -11.47 5.27 15.95
C ARG A 162 -12.64 4.43 16.44
N ASN A 163 -12.58 4.03 17.69
CA ASN A 163 -13.69 3.33 18.34
C ASN A 163 -14.90 4.28 18.42
N PRO A 164 -16.11 3.83 18.02
CA PRO A 164 -17.35 4.61 18.20
C PRO A 164 -17.56 5.11 19.62
N ALA A 165 -17.27 4.30 20.63
CA ALA A 165 -17.43 4.66 22.06
C ALA A 165 -16.58 5.86 22.48
N ASP A 166 -15.39 6.04 21.88
CA ASP A 166 -14.47 7.13 22.16
C ASP A 166 -14.69 8.36 21.25
N SER A 167 -15.77 8.34 20.46
CA SER A 167 -15.99 9.30 19.36
C SER A 167 -17.29 10.10 19.51
N HIS A 168 -17.85 10.19 20.72
CA HIS A 168 -19.08 10.94 20.95
C HIS A 168 -18.87 12.45 20.70
N GLY A 169 -19.95 13.12 20.28
CA GLY A 169 -19.93 14.54 19.91
C GLY A 169 -19.74 14.75 18.42
N THR A 170 -19.57 15.99 18.05
CA THR A 170 -19.41 16.42 16.65
C THR A 170 -18.03 17.00 16.42
N ARG A 171 -17.42 16.61 15.30
CA ARG A 171 -16.13 17.13 14.86
C ARG A 171 -16.26 17.64 13.44
N LEU A 172 -15.84 18.87 13.20
CA LEU A 172 -15.82 19.52 11.90
C LEU A 172 -14.40 20.00 11.62
N LYS A 173 -13.89 19.77 10.41
CA LYS A 173 -12.58 20.27 9.99
C LYS A 173 -12.63 20.76 8.55
N MET A 174 -11.96 21.87 8.29
CA MET A 174 -11.74 22.40 6.94
C MET A 174 -10.26 22.68 6.76
N THR A 175 -9.73 22.34 5.58
CA THR A 175 -8.34 22.64 5.20
C THR A 175 -8.33 23.34 3.86
N ARG A 176 -7.54 24.41 3.77
CA ARG A 176 -7.30 25.18 2.54
C ARG A 176 -5.81 25.36 2.35
N GLY A 177 -5.36 25.33 1.10
CA GLY A 177 -3.93 25.50 0.82
C GLY A 177 -3.63 25.82 -0.64
N GLN A 178 -2.33 25.90 -0.92
CA GLN A 178 -1.83 26.01 -2.29
C GLN A 178 -2.16 24.75 -3.09
N ASN A 179 -2.01 24.81 -4.41
CA ASN A 179 -2.29 23.72 -5.36
C ASN A 179 -3.74 23.20 -5.22
N GLY A 180 -4.70 24.13 -5.06
CA GLY A 180 -6.11 23.81 -5.02
C GLY A 180 -6.56 22.97 -3.80
N ILE A 181 -5.73 22.85 -2.76
CA ILE A 181 -6.11 22.09 -1.55
C ILE A 181 -7.39 22.65 -0.95
N ASN A 182 -8.39 21.78 -0.87
CA ASN A 182 -9.71 22.10 -0.35
C ASN A 182 -10.35 20.85 0.25
N ASP A 183 -10.11 20.61 1.54
CA ASP A 183 -10.62 19.44 2.24
C ASP A 183 -11.66 19.84 3.25
N PHE A 184 -12.65 18.97 3.45
CA PHE A 184 -13.59 19.07 4.56
C PHE A 184 -13.77 17.71 5.23
N TYR A 185 -14.12 17.75 6.49
CA TYR A 185 -14.45 16.58 7.29
C TYR A 185 -15.55 16.95 8.29
N ALA A 186 -16.51 16.07 8.47
CA ALA A 186 -17.54 16.15 9.47
C ALA A 186 -17.80 14.76 10.05
N SER A 187 -17.86 14.63 11.37
CA SER A 187 -18.30 13.41 12.04
C SER A 187 -19.20 13.69 13.22
N HIS A 188 -20.03 12.71 13.52
CA HIS A 188 -20.87 12.71 14.71
C HIS A 188 -20.91 11.32 15.31
N GLY A 189 -20.63 11.24 16.60
CA GLY A 189 -20.72 10.01 17.38
C GLY A 189 -21.74 10.14 18.50
N PHE A 190 -22.46 9.08 18.76
CA PHE A 190 -23.43 9.01 19.85
C PHE A 190 -23.55 7.58 20.36
N GLY A 191 -23.92 7.47 21.64
CA GLY A 191 -24.21 6.21 22.30
C GLY A 191 -25.70 6.02 22.59
N TRP A 192 -26.11 4.79 22.73
CA TRP A 192 -27.41 4.38 23.26
C TRP A 192 -27.22 3.24 24.26
N ASP A 193 -28.29 2.81 24.90
CA ASP A 193 -28.20 1.67 25.83
C ASP A 193 -27.75 0.39 25.08
N GLY A 194 -26.52 -0.05 25.38
CA GLY A 194 -25.91 -1.24 24.80
C GLY A 194 -25.12 -1.02 23.51
N GLY A 195 -24.87 0.22 23.07
CA GLY A 195 -24.03 0.42 21.88
C GLY A 195 -23.64 1.85 21.58
N ASP A 196 -22.71 1.99 20.63
CA ASP A 196 -22.18 3.24 20.16
C ASP A 196 -22.09 3.25 18.64
N MET A 197 -22.27 4.41 18.05
CA MET A 197 -22.19 4.62 16.61
C MET A 197 -21.47 5.91 16.28
N ARG A 198 -20.72 5.87 15.21
CA ARG A 198 -20.05 7.02 14.63
C ARG A 198 -20.26 7.03 13.12
N LEU A 199 -20.62 8.19 12.61
CA LEU A 199 -20.66 8.44 11.16
C LEU A 199 -19.71 9.57 10.80
N SER A 200 -19.11 9.51 9.61
CA SER A 200 -18.28 10.58 9.07
C SER A 200 -18.51 10.79 7.58
N LEU A 201 -18.33 12.03 7.16
CA LEU A 201 -18.35 12.47 5.78
C LEU A 201 -17.11 13.34 5.53
N SER A 202 -16.37 13.06 4.48
CA SER A 202 -15.20 13.85 4.12
C SER A 202 -15.11 14.11 2.62
N GLY A 203 -14.53 15.24 2.26
CA GLY A 203 -14.13 15.56 0.90
C GLY A 203 -12.68 15.98 0.88
N GLN A 204 -11.95 15.53 -0.12
CA GLN A 204 -10.56 15.86 -0.35
C GLN A 204 -10.38 16.27 -1.82
N GLN A 205 -9.70 17.38 -2.04
CA GLN A 205 -9.41 17.88 -3.37
C GLN A 205 -8.04 18.56 -3.41
N ASP A 206 -7.30 18.37 -4.49
CA ASP A 206 -6.15 19.19 -4.86
C ASP A 206 -5.92 19.14 -6.39
N ASP A 207 -5.17 20.12 -6.89
CA ASP A 207 -4.82 20.23 -8.31
C ASP A 207 -3.55 19.43 -8.64
N GLY A 208 -2.98 18.72 -7.65
CA GLY A 208 -1.75 17.94 -7.83
C GLY A 208 -0.50 18.82 -7.90
N PHE A 209 0.36 18.53 -8.85
CA PHE A 209 1.63 19.22 -9.06
C PHE A 209 1.51 20.24 -10.19
N ASP A 210 2.33 21.30 -10.15
CA ASP A 210 2.16 22.45 -11.05
C ASP A 210 2.49 22.14 -12.51
N HIS A 211 3.69 21.58 -12.76
CA HIS A 211 4.22 21.39 -14.11
C HIS A 211 4.99 20.08 -14.26
N ASN A 212 5.06 19.58 -15.49
CA ASN A 212 5.95 18.50 -15.84
C ASN A 212 7.37 19.00 -16.16
N GLN A 213 8.31 18.09 -16.46
CA GLN A 213 9.69 18.42 -16.83
C GLN A 213 9.84 19.32 -18.07
N PHE A 214 8.77 19.54 -18.86
CA PHE A 214 8.74 20.37 -20.06
C PHE A 214 8.05 21.72 -19.82
N GLY A 215 7.69 22.04 -18.57
CA GLY A 215 6.98 23.27 -18.22
C GLY A 215 5.52 23.29 -18.68
N GLN A 216 4.91 22.13 -18.92
CA GLN A 216 3.49 22.02 -19.25
C GLN A 216 2.70 21.76 -17.98
N ASP A 217 1.49 22.35 -17.88
CA ASP A 217 0.58 22.09 -16.78
C ASP A 217 0.37 20.57 -16.61
N TYR A 218 0.55 20.10 -15.38
CA TYR A 218 0.46 18.68 -15.07
C TYR A 218 -0.99 18.34 -14.80
N ARG A 219 -1.56 17.43 -15.60
CA ARG A 219 -2.95 16.99 -15.45
C ARG A 219 -3.00 15.85 -14.46
N ASP A 220 -3.08 16.14 -13.16
CA ASP A 220 -3.03 15.15 -12.08
C ASP A 220 -3.85 15.55 -10.85
N SER A 221 -4.86 16.41 -11.03
CA SER A 221 -5.78 16.76 -9.96
C SER A 221 -6.56 15.54 -9.47
N ARG A 222 -6.93 15.57 -8.21
CA ARG A 222 -7.76 14.53 -7.58
C ARG A 222 -8.90 15.14 -6.76
N ARG A 223 -10.01 14.42 -6.74
CA ARG A 223 -11.14 14.71 -5.86
C ARG A 223 -11.74 13.42 -5.36
N ALA A 224 -12.01 13.33 -4.06
CA ALA A 224 -12.65 12.19 -3.44
C ALA A 224 -13.64 12.64 -2.37
N THR A 225 -14.80 12.00 -2.31
CA THR A 225 -15.77 12.10 -1.21
C THR A 225 -15.89 10.74 -0.56
N ARG A 226 -15.88 10.70 0.78
CA ARG A 226 -15.93 9.46 1.56
C ARG A 226 -17.02 9.55 2.61
N PHE A 227 -17.74 8.47 2.79
CA PHE A 227 -18.69 8.25 3.86
C PHE A 227 -18.28 7.01 4.63
N ASN A 228 -18.21 7.09 5.95
CA ASN A 228 -17.93 5.96 6.83
C ASN A 228 -18.97 5.93 7.96
N LEU A 229 -19.38 4.72 8.30
CA LEU A 229 -20.25 4.42 9.42
C LEU A 229 -19.63 3.25 10.18
N SER A 230 -19.43 3.39 11.47
CA SER A 230 -18.97 2.32 12.36
C SER A 230 -19.85 2.26 13.60
N ALA A 231 -20.16 1.06 14.05
CA ALA A 231 -20.92 0.84 15.26
C ALA A 231 -20.40 -0.38 16.03
N SER A 232 -20.57 -0.32 17.34
CA SER A 232 -20.34 -1.41 18.27
C SER A 232 -21.58 -1.61 19.11
N HIS A 233 -22.01 -2.86 19.25
CA HIS A 233 -23.20 -3.22 20.02
C HIS A 233 -22.93 -4.41 20.93
N THR A 234 -23.18 -4.24 22.22
CA THR A 234 -23.09 -5.30 23.23
C THR A 234 -24.35 -6.14 23.17
N LEU A 235 -24.22 -7.37 22.65
CA LEU A 235 -25.33 -8.33 22.55
C LEU A 235 -25.59 -9.03 23.89
N ALA A 236 -24.51 -9.33 24.63
CA ALA A 236 -24.48 -9.92 25.96
C ALA A 236 -23.20 -9.44 26.67
N PRO A 237 -23.07 -9.66 27.99
CA PRO A 237 -21.86 -9.22 28.73
C PRO A 237 -20.55 -9.78 28.17
N ASP A 238 -20.60 -10.90 27.48
CA ASP A 238 -19.50 -11.65 26.86
C ASP A 238 -19.51 -11.57 25.33
N GLN A 239 -20.39 -10.75 24.70
CA GLN A 239 -20.55 -10.73 23.25
C GLN A 239 -20.69 -9.30 22.71
N THR A 240 -19.87 -8.97 21.73
CA THR A 240 -19.91 -7.67 21.03
C THR A 240 -20.02 -7.88 19.55
N LEU A 241 -20.94 -7.14 18.92
CA LEU A 241 -21.08 -7.06 17.46
C LEU A 241 -20.57 -5.72 16.98
N GLU A 242 -19.57 -5.74 16.12
CA GLU A 242 -19.04 -4.56 15.45
C GLU A 242 -19.40 -4.60 13.97
N TRP A 243 -19.78 -3.47 13.40
CA TRP A 243 -20.02 -3.41 11.96
C TRP A 243 -19.62 -2.05 11.37
N GLN A 244 -19.21 -2.08 10.13
CA GLN A 244 -18.71 -0.93 9.41
C GLN A 244 -19.24 -0.90 7.99
N LEU A 245 -19.54 0.30 7.51
CA LEU A 245 -19.85 0.59 6.12
C LEU A 245 -18.97 1.72 5.65
N ALA A 246 -18.40 1.58 4.47
CA ALA A 246 -17.59 2.60 3.83
C ALA A 246 -18.00 2.77 2.37
N ALA A 247 -18.12 4.01 1.95
CA ALA A 247 -18.35 4.37 0.56
C ALA A 247 -17.41 5.50 0.16
N LYS A 248 -16.85 5.42 -1.06
CA LYS A 248 -16.01 6.45 -1.64
C LYS A 248 -16.36 6.62 -3.10
N GLU A 249 -16.50 7.87 -3.53
CA GLU A 249 -16.54 8.26 -4.93
C GLU A 249 -15.50 9.34 -5.19
N GLY A 250 -14.82 9.27 -6.33
CA GLY A 250 -13.81 10.26 -6.68
C GLY A 250 -13.35 10.15 -8.12
N SER A 251 -12.58 11.15 -8.53
CA SER A 251 -11.97 11.22 -9.85
C SER A 251 -10.52 11.62 -9.70
N ASN A 252 -9.64 10.88 -10.38
CA ASN A 252 -8.21 11.14 -10.46
C ASN A 252 -7.84 11.43 -11.91
N GLN A 253 -7.34 12.62 -12.17
CA GLN A 253 -6.80 12.95 -13.48
C GLN A 253 -5.55 12.10 -13.76
N ARG A 254 -5.34 11.79 -15.03
CA ARG A 254 -4.14 11.09 -15.50
C ARG A 254 -3.31 12.03 -16.36
N PRO A 255 -2.01 12.16 -16.08
CA PRO A 255 -1.10 12.91 -16.94
C PRO A 255 -1.09 12.32 -18.35
N TYR A 256 -0.90 13.17 -19.33
CA TYR A 256 -0.73 12.72 -20.70
C TYR A 256 0.49 11.82 -20.83
N THR A 257 0.28 10.53 -21.01
CA THR A 257 1.35 9.60 -21.35
C THR A 257 1.38 9.43 -22.86
N TYR A 258 2.37 10.02 -23.49
CA TYR A 258 2.62 9.80 -24.91
C TYR A 258 3.33 8.46 -25.09
N GLN A 259 2.56 7.38 -25.12
CA GLN A 259 3.09 6.09 -25.57
C GLN A 259 2.28 5.64 -26.78
N PRO A 260 2.89 5.56 -27.95
CA PRO A 260 2.24 4.96 -29.10
C PRO A 260 2.02 3.48 -28.78
N VAL A 261 0.78 3.09 -28.59
CA VAL A 261 0.40 1.68 -28.41
C VAL A 261 0.62 0.90 -29.72
N PHE A 262 0.60 1.61 -30.84
CA PHE A 262 0.89 1.12 -32.18
C PHE A 262 1.81 2.06 -32.95
N PRO A 263 2.56 1.55 -33.96
CA PRO A 263 3.50 2.35 -34.73
C PRO A 263 2.87 3.51 -35.51
N TYR A 264 1.55 3.54 -35.64
CA TYR A 264 0.83 4.53 -36.42
C TYR A 264 -0.17 5.37 -35.64
N VAL A 265 -0.19 5.30 -34.31
CA VAL A 265 -1.03 6.21 -33.50
C VAL A 265 -0.60 7.63 -33.75
N THR A 266 -1.38 8.35 -34.55
CA THR A 266 -1.07 9.72 -34.96
C THR A 266 -1.57 10.75 -33.96
N GLN A 267 -2.56 10.41 -33.17
CA GLN A 267 -3.12 11.29 -32.15
C GLN A 267 -3.82 10.49 -31.06
N ARG A 268 -3.43 10.65 -29.83
CA ARG A 268 -4.24 10.27 -28.68
C ARG A 268 -5.11 11.44 -28.29
N GLY A 269 -6.37 11.18 -28.04
CA GLY A 269 -7.20 12.07 -27.28
C GLY A 269 -6.70 12.17 -25.83
N ASP A 270 -7.31 13.06 -25.05
CA ASP A 270 -7.02 13.22 -23.64
C ASP A 270 -7.11 11.86 -22.93
N ASN A 271 -6.10 11.56 -22.10
CA ASN A 271 -6.25 10.44 -21.15
C ASN A 271 -7.49 10.73 -20.32
N ALA A 272 -8.43 9.80 -20.32
CA ALA A 272 -9.59 9.94 -19.49
C ALA A 272 -9.19 9.87 -18.02
N ASP A 273 -9.87 10.66 -17.23
CA ASP A 273 -9.81 10.56 -15.79
C ASP A 273 -10.24 9.18 -15.34
N VAL A 274 -9.75 8.75 -14.20
CA VAL A 274 -10.20 7.54 -13.56
C VAL A 274 -11.28 7.92 -12.56
N ASP A 275 -12.53 7.61 -12.88
CA ASP A 275 -13.63 7.71 -11.92
C ASP A 275 -13.66 6.44 -11.09
N ALA A 276 -13.47 6.59 -9.78
CA ALA A 276 -13.31 5.51 -8.84
C ALA A 276 -14.47 5.48 -7.84
N LYS A 277 -15.10 4.31 -7.69
CA LYS A 277 -16.15 4.06 -6.70
C LYS A 277 -15.80 2.82 -5.89
N ASP A 278 -15.74 2.97 -4.58
CA ASP A 278 -15.42 1.90 -3.66
C ASP A 278 -16.49 1.79 -2.60
N TYR A 279 -16.99 0.59 -2.40
CA TYR A 279 -17.96 0.26 -1.37
C TYR A 279 -17.46 -0.91 -0.56
N ALA A 280 -17.55 -0.83 0.74
CA ALA A 280 -17.16 -1.91 1.62
C ALA A 280 -18.08 -2.01 2.83
N GLY A 281 -18.30 -3.22 3.29
CA GLY A 281 -18.98 -3.51 4.54
C GLY A 281 -18.30 -4.65 5.27
N SER A 282 -18.28 -4.60 6.59
CA SER A 282 -17.81 -5.69 7.44
C SER A 282 -18.66 -5.83 8.69
N VAL A 283 -18.77 -7.05 9.17
CA VAL A 283 -19.40 -7.40 10.44
C VAL A 283 -18.47 -8.31 11.18
N ARG A 284 -18.23 -8.03 12.45
CA ARG A 284 -17.42 -8.83 13.34
C ARG A 284 -18.18 -9.13 14.63
N TRP A 285 -18.27 -10.38 14.98
CA TRP A 285 -18.86 -10.85 16.21
C TRP A 285 -17.77 -11.41 17.10
N ASN A 286 -17.54 -10.76 18.24
CA ASN A 286 -16.57 -11.16 19.26
C ASN A 286 -17.33 -11.86 20.40
N ILE A 287 -16.77 -12.98 20.88
CA ILE A 287 -17.31 -13.79 21.96
C ILE A 287 -16.18 -14.09 22.94
N ASP A 288 -16.31 -13.68 24.18
CA ASP A 288 -15.37 -13.95 25.26
C ASP A 288 -15.98 -15.01 26.21
N PHE A 289 -15.78 -16.31 25.92
CA PHE A 289 -16.33 -17.40 26.74
C PHE A 289 -15.87 -17.34 28.19
N ASN A 290 -14.62 -16.95 28.39
CA ASN A 290 -13.97 -16.70 29.68
C ASN A 290 -12.65 -15.93 29.43
N PRO A 291 -11.90 -15.51 30.47
CA PRO A 291 -10.64 -14.76 30.29
C PRO A 291 -9.57 -15.50 29.45
N ASP A 292 -9.64 -16.82 29.38
CA ASP A 292 -8.67 -17.71 28.71
C ASP A 292 -9.14 -18.15 27.32
N HIS A 293 -10.38 -17.86 26.93
CA HIS A 293 -10.93 -18.35 25.66
C HIS A 293 -11.82 -17.30 24.99
N SER A 294 -11.41 -16.86 23.83
CA SER A 294 -12.17 -15.92 22.96
C SER A 294 -12.24 -16.41 21.53
N LEU A 295 -13.34 -16.10 20.87
CA LEU A 295 -13.60 -16.39 19.46
C LEU A 295 -14.08 -15.12 18.77
N TYR A 296 -13.66 -14.90 17.53
CA TYR A 296 -14.39 -13.98 16.64
C TYR A 296 -14.73 -14.61 15.30
N VAL A 297 -15.82 -14.09 14.72
CA VAL A 297 -16.23 -14.37 13.35
C VAL A 297 -16.36 -13.04 12.62
N GLN A 298 -15.64 -12.88 11.51
CA GLN A 298 -15.67 -11.66 10.71
C GLN A 298 -16.03 -11.97 9.27
N GLY A 299 -17.05 -11.29 8.75
CA GLY A 299 -17.40 -11.30 7.32
C GLY A 299 -17.22 -9.93 6.71
N SER A 300 -16.73 -9.85 5.47
CA SER A 300 -16.66 -8.59 4.73
C SER A 300 -16.98 -8.75 3.25
N ALA A 301 -17.51 -7.67 2.66
CA ALA A 301 -17.75 -7.56 1.22
C ALA A 301 -17.19 -6.23 0.73
N GLN A 302 -16.55 -6.25 -0.45
CA GLN A 302 -15.96 -5.07 -1.06
C GLN A 302 -16.24 -5.05 -2.56
N HIS A 303 -16.44 -3.86 -3.08
CA HIS A 303 -16.60 -3.62 -4.51
C HIS A 303 -15.78 -2.40 -4.92
N PHE A 304 -14.96 -2.56 -5.95
CA PHE A 304 -14.14 -1.52 -6.55
C PHE A 304 -14.56 -1.35 -8.01
N ASP A 305 -14.92 -0.14 -8.40
CA ASP A 305 -15.24 0.21 -9.79
C ASP A 305 -14.30 1.34 -10.23
N ARG A 306 -13.59 1.12 -11.33
CA ARG A 306 -12.68 2.08 -11.95
C ARG A 306 -13.12 2.27 -13.38
N GLN A 307 -13.74 3.41 -13.66
CA GLN A 307 -14.18 3.77 -15.00
C GLN A 307 -13.13 4.65 -15.66
N GLN A 308 -12.65 4.22 -16.81
CA GLN A 308 -11.69 4.96 -17.62
C GLN A 308 -12.01 4.75 -19.11
N VAL A 309 -12.62 5.76 -19.70
CA VAL A 309 -12.94 5.78 -21.14
C VAL A 309 -12.20 6.91 -21.80
N TRP A 310 -11.41 6.63 -22.83
CA TRP A 310 -10.62 7.62 -23.55
C TRP A 310 -10.74 7.47 -25.04
N ARG A 311 -10.49 8.55 -25.79
CA ARG A 311 -10.59 8.55 -27.25
C ARG A 311 -9.23 8.22 -27.85
N ALA A 312 -9.20 7.24 -28.77
CA ALA A 312 -8.03 6.89 -29.56
C ALA A 312 -8.26 7.20 -31.03
N CYS A 313 -7.24 7.73 -31.68
CA CYS A 313 -7.21 7.95 -33.11
C CYS A 313 -6.01 7.22 -33.72
N ASP A 314 -6.24 6.45 -34.78
CA ASP A 314 -5.17 5.74 -35.51
C ASP A 314 -5.54 5.59 -36.98
N ALA A 315 -4.60 5.07 -37.78
CA ALA A 315 -4.89 4.67 -39.15
C ALA A 315 -5.97 3.57 -39.17
N ALA A 316 -6.91 3.62 -40.11
CA ALA A 316 -7.99 2.64 -40.24
C ALA A 316 -7.47 1.20 -40.23
N LEU A 317 -6.27 0.97 -40.80
CA LEU A 317 -5.64 -0.33 -40.85
C LEU A 317 -5.47 -0.96 -39.43
N SER A 318 -5.22 -0.16 -38.42
CA SER A 318 -5.10 -0.65 -37.02
C SER A 318 -6.38 -1.30 -36.50
N PHE A 319 -7.52 -0.97 -37.11
CA PHE A 319 -8.84 -1.52 -36.79
C PHE A 319 -9.35 -2.54 -37.81
N SER A 320 -8.47 -3.02 -38.68
CA SER A 320 -8.84 -3.98 -39.74
C SER A 320 -9.20 -5.34 -39.16
N PRO A 321 -10.33 -5.94 -39.58
CA PRO A 321 -10.67 -7.30 -39.17
C PRO A 321 -9.60 -8.35 -39.56
N GLU A 322 -8.92 -8.16 -40.69
CA GLU A 322 -7.86 -9.05 -41.16
C GLU A 322 -6.62 -8.94 -40.25
N LEU A 323 -6.24 -7.73 -39.85
CA LEU A 323 -5.16 -7.54 -38.87
C LEU A 323 -5.54 -8.15 -37.53
N THR A 324 -6.77 -7.99 -37.07
CA THR A 324 -7.28 -8.64 -35.86
C THR A 324 -7.15 -10.15 -35.92
N ARG A 325 -7.56 -10.79 -37.03
CA ARG A 325 -7.43 -12.24 -37.23
C ARG A 325 -5.96 -12.68 -37.27
N LEU A 326 -5.09 -11.88 -37.89
CA LEU A 326 -3.65 -12.16 -37.93
C LEU A 326 -3.04 -12.12 -36.54
N TRP A 327 -3.44 -11.15 -35.70
CA TRP A 327 -3.04 -11.06 -34.30
C TRP A 327 -3.47 -12.30 -33.49
N GLN A 328 -4.68 -12.77 -33.70
CA GLN A 328 -5.19 -14.00 -33.05
C GLN A 328 -4.42 -15.25 -33.46
N LEU A 329 -3.99 -15.31 -34.73
CA LEU A 329 -3.24 -16.43 -35.27
C LEU A 329 -1.76 -16.41 -34.91
N ASN A 330 -1.11 -15.24 -35.06
CA ASN A 330 0.32 -15.07 -34.85
C ASN A 330 0.63 -13.61 -34.47
N PRO A 331 0.63 -13.27 -33.16
CA PRO A 331 0.84 -11.89 -32.69
C PRO A 331 2.18 -11.30 -33.12
N ASN A 332 3.26 -12.10 -33.11
CA ASN A 332 4.59 -11.64 -33.52
C ASN A 332 4.68 -11.27 -34.98
N TYR A 333 4.02 -12.06 -35.83
CA TYR A 333 3.98 -11.81 -37.25
C TYR A 333 3.04 -10.63 -37.57
N ALA A 334 1.91 -10.51 -36.89
CA ALA A 334 0.98 -9.39 -37.04
C ALA A 334 1.64 -8.05 -36.76
N GLU A 335 2.50 -7.97 -35.74
CA GLU A 335 3.25 -6.75 -35.47
C GLU A 335 4.23 -6.39 -36.57
N GLN A 336 4.96 -7.38 -37.11
CA GLN A 336 5.86 -7.14 -38.22
C GLN A 336 5.11 -6.64 -39.45
N VAL A 337 3.95 -7.23 -39.74
CA VAL A 337 3.08 -6.82 -40.84
C VAL A 337 2.55 -5.40 -40.61
N ALA A 338 2.07 -5.08 -39.42
CA ALA A 338 1.56 -3.76 -39.08
C ALA A 338 2.64 -2.66 -39.23
N ARG A 339 3.91 -2.96 -38.89
CA ARG A 339 5.03 -2.06 -39.08
C ARG A 339 5.49 -1.88 -40.50
N GLY A 340 5.24 -2.87 -41.37
CA GLY A 340 5.70 -2.91 -42.74
C GLY A 340 4.59 -3.18 -43.75
N ALA A 341 3.40 -2.57 -43.59
CA ALA A 341 2.20 -2.86 -44.36
C ALA A 341 2.37 -2.80 -45.88
N ASN A 342 3.29 -1.98 -46.41
CA ASN A 342 3.61 -1.91 -47.84
C ASN A 342 4.50 -3.10 -48.33
N ASN A 343 5.33 -3.62 -47.43
CA ASN A 343 6.26 -4.72 -47.75
C ASN A 343 6.40 -5.65 -46.54
N PRO A 344 5.33 -6.37 -46.17
CA PRO A 344 5.35 -7.27 -45.03
C PRO A 344 6.31 -8.44 -45.27
N PRO A 345 6.95 -8.99 -44.22
CA PRO A 345 7.81 -10.14 -44.36
C PRO A 345 7.02 -11.35 -44.84
N PRO A 346 7.64 -12.31 -45.59
CA PRO A 346 6.96 -13.50 -46.06
C PRO A 346 6.66 -14.46 -44.88
N SER A 347 5.53 -15.16 -44.98
CA SER A 347 5.18 -16.28 -44.07
C SER A 347 5.03 -17.59 -44.90
N SER A 348 5.40 -18.72 -44.31
CA SER A 348 5.17 -20.04 -44.85
C SER A 348 3.74 -20.57 -44.62
N ASN A 349 2.95 -19.88 -43.74
CA ASN A 349 1.59 -20.28 -43.42
C ASN A 349 0.61 -19.67 -44.44
N PRO A 350 -0.14 -20.49 -45.21
CA PRO A 350 -1.08 -20.00 -46.22
C PRO A 350 -2.19 -19.09 -45.66
N GLN A 351 -2.66 -19.33 -44.43
CA GLN A 351 -3.66 -18.48 -43.77
C GLN A 351 -3.09 -17.09 -43.43
N GLU A 352 -1.87 -17.05 -42.94
CA GLU A 352 -1.17 -15.80 -42.68
C GLU A 352 -0.93 -15.03 -43.97
N GLN A 353 -0.51 -15.71 -45.06
CA GLN A 353 -0.30 -15.07 -46.35
C GLN A 353 -1.57 -14.43 -46.89
N ALA A 354 -2.70 -15.14 -46.85
CA ALA A 354 -3.99 -14.63 -47.32
C ALA A 354 -4.41 -13.34 -46.53
N LEU A 355 -4.21 -13.35 -45.22
CA LEU A 355 -4.49 -12.19 -44.37
C LEU A 355 -3.55 -11.00 -44.69
N VAL A 356 -2.26 -11.28 -44.90
CA VAL A 356 -1.27 -10.29 -45.26
C VAL A 356 -1.57 -9.62 -46.60
N GLU A 357 -1.97 -10.40 -47.63
CA GLU A 357 -2.35 -9.82 -48.92
C GLU A 357 -3.60 -8.94 -48.80
N ALA A 358 -4.58 -9.31 -47.96
CA ALA A 358 -5.73 -8.47 -47.71
C ALA A 358 -5.36 -7.18 -46.96
N ILE A 359 -4.51 -7.26 -45.94
CA ILE A 359 -3.99 -6.10 -45.19
C ILE A 359 -3.20 -5.17 -46.12
N LYS A 360 -2.38 -5.71 -46.99
CA LYS A 360 -1.61 -4.95 -47.98
C LYS A 360 -2.53 -4.24 -48.97
N ALA A 361 -3.56 -4.92 -49.47
CA ALA A 361 -4.57 -4.29 -50.34
C ALA A 361 -5.29 -3.12 -49.63
N GLN A 362 -5.70 -3.29 -48.38
CA GLN A 362 -6.29 -2.24 -47.57
C GLN A 362 -5.36 -1.00 -47.38
N TRP A 363 -4.08 -1.25 -47.25
CA TRP A 363 -3.08 -0.16 -47.15
C TRP A 363 -2.88 0.57 -48.49
N GLN A 364 -2.82 -0.19 -49.59
CA GLN A 364 -2.55 0.34 -50.94
C GLN A 364 -3.74 1.11 -51.52
N THR A 365 -4.97 0.71 -51.22
CA THR A 365 -6.18 1.40 -51.68
C THR A 365 -6.41 2.75 -51.03
N GLY A 366 -5.53 3.20 -50.10
CA GLY A 366 -5.59 4.48 -49.42
C GLY A 366 -6.55 4.51 -48.23
N GLY A 367 -7.51 3.62 -48.16
CA GLY A 367 -8.46 3.56 -47.04
C GLY A 367 -7.79 3.24 -45.70
N GLY A 368 -6.78 2.37 -45.74
CA GLY A 368 -6.02 1.97 -44.56
C GLY A 368 -5.23 3.08 -43.87
N LYS A 369 -4.93 4.18 -44.59
CA LYS A 369 -4.19 5.32 -44.08
C LYS A 369 -5.07 6.41 -43.47
N ASN A 370 -6.37 6.35 -43.67
CA ASN A 370 -7.29 7.34 -43.15
C ASN A 370 -7.28 7.28 -41.61
N VAL A 371 -7.26 8.47 -40.99
CA VAL A 371 -7.37 8.57 -39.53
C VAL A 371 -8.80 8.26 -39.11
N VAL A 372 -8.95 7.33 -38.21
CA VAL A 372 -10.20 6.90 -37.60
C VAL A 372 -10.06 7.03 -36.08
N CYS A 373 -11.06 7.63 -35.45
CA CYS A 373 -11.10 7.78 -34.00
C CYS A 373 -12.24 6.97 -33.41
N GLY A 374 -12.06 6.48 -32.19
CA GLY A 374 -13.10 5.78 -31.44
C GLY A 374 -12.84 5.81 -29.95
N ASP A 375 -13.74 5.23 -29.18
CA ASP A 375 -13.70 5.24 -27.72
C ASP A 375 -13.15 3.88 -27.24
N VAL A 376 -12.15 3.96 -26.34
CA VAL A 376 -11.54 2.81 -25.65
C VAL A 376 -12.07 2.76 -24.23
N ASP A 377 -12.64 1.65 -23.83
CA ASP A 377 -13.05 1.37 -22.46
C ASP A 377 -11.97 0.54 -21.75
N GLN A 378 -11.29 1.15 -20.77
CA GLN A 378 -10.25 0.55 -19.96
C GLN A 378 -10.72 0.30 -18.51
N SER A 379 -12.02 0.28 -18.32
CA SER A 379 -12.64 0.11 -17.01
C SER A 379 -12.37 -1.26 -16.40
N THR A 380 -12.33 -1.29 -15.07
CA THR A 380 -12.20 -2.52 -14.27
C THR A 380 -13.20 -2.52 -13.12
N ARG A 381 -13.74 -3.69 -12.82
CA ARG A 381 -14.58 -3.92 -11.63
C ARG A 381 -14.02 -5.09 -10.86
N GLU A 382 -13.92 -4.94 -9.56
CA GLU A 382 -13.45 -6.00 -8.68
C GLU A 382 -14.41 -6.18 -7.51
N THR A 383 -14.63 -7.43 -7.13
CA THR A 383 -15.49 -7.77 -5.99
C THR A 383 -14.76 -8.78 -5.12
N ARG A 384 -14.81 -8.58 -3.81
CA ARG A 384 -14.24 -9.48 -2.82
C ARG A 384 -15.26 -9.82 -1.76
N TYR A 385 -15.32 -11.09 -1.40
CA TYR A 385 -15.98 -11.59 -0.19
C TYR A 385 -14.95 -12.31 0.66
N ASP A 386 -14.96 -12.05 1.95
CA ASP A 386 -14.01 -12.63 2.90
C ASP A 386 -14.74 -13.06 4.17
N LEU A 387 -14.47 -14.26 4.65
CA LEU A 387 -15.01 -14.80 5.91
C LEU A 387 -13.86 -15.38 6.71
N GLU A 388 -13.72 -14.95 7.95
CA GLU A 388 -12.68 -15.40 8.87
C GLU A 388 -13.27 -15.81 10.21
N ILE A 389 -12.76 -16.91 10.75
CA ILE A 389 -13.04 -17.38 12.10
C ILE A 389 -11.70 -17.53 12.79
N GLN A 390 -11.55 -16.95 13.98
CA GLN A 390 -10.34 -17.05 14.77
C GLN A 390 -10.70 -17.40 16.22
N ASP A 391 -10.01 -18.40 16.75
CA ASP A 391 -10.09 -18.84 18.12
C ASP A 391 -8.78 -18.56 18.85
N THR A 392 -8.86 -18.07 20.08
CA THR A 392 -7.71 -17.78 20.95
C THR A 392 -7.94 -18.46 22.29
N LEU A 393 -7.04 -19.36 22.66
CA LEU A 393 -7.16 -20.19 23.83
C LEU A 393 -5.86 -20.21 24.64
N SER A 394 -5.92 -19.84 25.92
CA SER A 394 -4.86 -20.10 26.90
C SER A 394 -4.96 -21.54 27.37
N LEU A 395 -4.08 -22.39 26.84
CA LEU A 395 -4.03 -23.83 27.20
C LEU A 395 -3.54 -24.02 28.62
N THR A 396 -2.63 -23.18 29.07
CA THR A 396 -2.11 -23.04 30.41
C THR A 396 -1.72 -21.59 30.67
N ASP A 397 -1.36 -21.23 31.92
CA ASP A 397 -0.94 -19.86 32.27
C ASP A 397 0.25 -19.35 31.44
N ASN A 398 1.04 -20.26 30.84
CA ASN A 398 2.22 -19.93 30.08
C ASN A 398 2.18 -20.39 28.59
N LEU A 399 1.06 -20.95 28.14
CA LEU A 399 0.92 -21.49 26.78
C LEU A 399 -0.39 -21.04 26.16
N ARG A 400 -0.30 -20.21 25.10
CA ARG A 400 -1.44 -19.66 24.39
C ARG A 400 -1.43 -20.12 22.93
N LEU A 401 -2.57 -20.58 22.45
CA LEU A 401 -2.81 -20.97 21.07
C LEU A 401 -3.77 -19.99 20.42
N LEU A 402 -3.40 -19.52 19.24
CA LEU A 402 -4.29 -18.86 18.31
C LEU A 402 -4.43 -19.75 17.09
N SER A 403 -5.65 -20.02 16.65
CA SER A 403 -5.94 -20.80 15.45
C SER A 403 -7.10 -20.19 14.67
N GLY A 404 -7.18 -20.45 13.39
CA GLY A 404 -8.29 -19.94 12.61
C GLY A 404 -8.30 -20.43 11.18
N MET A 405 -9.39 -20.10 10.53
CA MET A 405 -9.60 -20.36 9.10
C MET A 405 -10.17 -19.13 8.40
N ASN A 406 -9.85 -19.01 7.13
CA ASN A 406 -10.33 -17.91 6.29
C ASN A 406 -10.71 -18.45 4.91
N TYR A 407 -11.82 -17.97 4.37
CA TYR A 407 -12.23 -18.17 2.99
C TYR A 407 -12.37 -16.84 2.30
N ARG A 408 -11.76 -16.70 1.12
CA ARG A 408 -11.88 -15.51 0.28
C ARG A 408 -12.27 -15.87 -1.13
N TYR A 409 -13.16 -15.07 -1.69
CA TYR A 409 -13.51 -15.09 -3.10
C TYR A 409 -13.24 -13.73 -3.71
N ASP A 410 -12.40 -13.69 -4.73
CA ASP A 410 -12.04 -12.51 -5.53
C ASP A 410 -12.53 -12.69 -6.97
N ARG A 411 -13.06 -11.61 -7.55
CA ARG A 411 -13.42 -11.55 -8.97
C ARG A 411 -13.04 -10.20 -9.56
N ALA A 412 -12.43 -10.22 -10.73
CA ALA A 412 -12.11 -9.04 -11.54
C ALA A 412 -12.72 -9.15 -12.92
N ASP A 413 -13.39 -8.09 -13.36
CA ASP A 413 -14.04 -7.98 -14.67
C ASP A 413 -13.40 -6.82 -15.46
N SER A 414 -12.88 -7.09 -16.66
CA SER A 414 -12.40 -6.07 -17.60
C SER A 414 -12.34 -6.63 -19.01
N GLN A 415 -12.95 -5.95 -19.97
CA GLN A 415 -12.82 -6.34 -21.38
C GLN A 415 -11.40 -6.09 -21.90
N THR A 416 -10.78 -5.00 -21.46
CA THR A 416 -9.43 -4.62 -21.90
C THR A 416 -8.35 -5.56 -21.34
N TYR A 417 -8.39 -5.86 -20.06
CA TYR A 417 -7.31 -6.60 -19.41
C TYR A 417 -7.50 -8.12 -19.44
N PHE A 418 -8.75 -8.60 -19.36
CA PHE A 418 -9.03 -10.03 -19.23
C PHE A 418 -9.87 -10.61 -20.39
N ASN A 419 -10.37 -9.75 -21.28
CA ASN A 419 -11.38 -10.11 -22.29
C ASN A 419 -12.59 -10.81 -21.64
N GLY A 420 -13.02 -10.29 -20.49
CA GLY A 420 -14.09 -10.84 -19.65
C GLY A 420 -13.78 -10.76 -18.17
N SER A 421 -13.88 -11.88 -17.47
CA SER A 421 -13.67 -11.96 -16.02
C SER A 421 -12.70 -13.06 -15.61
N VAL A 422 -12.01 -12.83 -14.50
CA VAL A 422 -11.16 -13.79 -13.80
C VAL A 422 -11.60 -13.85 -12.35
N ASP A 423 -11.61 -15.03 -11.75
CA ASP A 423 -11.92 -15.24 -10.34
C ASP A 423 -10.88 -16.11 -9.64
N ASP A 424 -10.74 -15.91 -8.34
CA ASP A 424 -9.92 -16.73 -7.45
C ASP A 424 -10.68 -17.09 -6.17
N GLN A 425 -10.39 -18.28 -5.66
CA GLN A 425 -10.89 -18.77 -4.39
C GLN A 425 -9.71 -19.19 -3.54
N THR A 426 -9.60 -18.61 -2.36
CA THR A 426 -8.49 -18.86 -1.46
C THR A 426 -9.01 -19.39 -0.12
N TRP A 427 -8.45 -20.52 0.33
CA TRP A 427 -8.65 -21.09 1.66
C TRP A 427 -7.39 -20.93 2.48
N ARG A 428 -7.53 -20.55 3.73
CA ARG A 428 -6.42 -20.45 4.69
C ARG A 428 -6.75 -21.17 5.96
N LEU A 429 -5.78 -21.91 6.46
CA LEU A 429 -5.77 -22.46 7.81
C LEU A 429 -4.49 -21.99 8.48
N PHE A 430 -4.61 -21.35 9.65
CA PHE A 430 -3.47 -20.80 10.36
C PHE A 430 -3.50 -21.16 11.85
N GLY A 431 -2.29 -21.23 12.41
CA GLY A 431 -2.12 -21.44 13.83
C GLY A 431 -0.81 -20.86 14.33
N GLN A 432 -0.83 -20.32 15.54
CA GLN A 432 0.32 -19.79 16.26
C GLN A 432 0.27 -20.22 17.70
N LEU A 433 1.41 -20.66 18.21
CA LEU A 433 1.62 -21.03 19.59
C LEU A 433 2.60 -20.06 20.24
N GLU A 434 2.24 -19.47 21.35
CA GLU A 434 3.12 -18.68 22.21
C GLU A 434 3.36 -19.44 23.50
N TRP A 435 4.62 -19.74 23.77
CA TRP A 435 5.05 -20.39 24.99
C TRP A 435 6.01 -19.53 25.77
N ARG A 436 5.61 -19.11 26.97
CA ARG A 436 6.45 -18.44 27.96
C ARG A 436 7.12 -19.47 28.81
N ALA A 437 8.32 -19.90 28.41
CA ALA A 437 9.04 -21.00 29.10
C ALA A 437 9.39 -20.60 30.53
N ASP A 438 9.73 -19.33 30.73
CA ASP A 438 9.94 -18.70 32.04
C ASP A 438 9.73 -17.17 31.91
N GLU A 439 10.16 -16.43 32.89
CA GLU A 439 10.06 -14.96 32.99
C GLU A 439 10.82 -14.20 31.88
N HIS A 440 11.80 -14.86 31.27
CA HIS A 440 12.70 -14.26 30.31
C HIS A 440 12.47 -14.79 28.89
N TRP A 441 12.08 -16.05 28.73
CA TRP A 441 12.01 -16.69 27.44
C TRP A 441 10.59 -16.82 26.92
N ILE A 442 10.34 -16.23 25.75
CA ILE A 442 9.12 -16.40 24.98
C ILE A 442 9.50 -17.08 23.66
N VAL A 443 8.94 -18.24 23.39
CA VAL A 443 9.09 -18.95 22.12
C VAL A 443 7.76 -18.89 21.39
N GLN A 444 7.78 -18.44 20.14
CA GLN A 444 6.59 -18.40 19.31
C GLN A 444 6.84 -19.19 18.04
N GLY A 445 5.89 -20.05 17.71
CA GLY A 445 5.92 -20.83 16.48
C GLY A 445 4.56 -20.82 15.82
N GLY A 446 4.51 -20.70 14.51
CA GLY A 446 3.26 -20.73 13.78
C GLY A 446 3.46 -21.09 12.32
N ALA A 447 2.35 -21.44 11.68
CA ALA A 447 2.33 -21.69 10.25
C ALA A 447 0.96 -21.34 9.66
N MET A 448 0.95 -21.00 8.37
CA MET A 448 -0.26 -20.89 7.57
C MET A 448 -0.18 -21.83 6.38
N LEU A 449 -1.24 -22.59 6.17
CA LEU A 449 -1.53 -23.32 4.96
C LEU A 449 -2.51 -22.48 4.15
N GLU A 450 -2.11 -22.09 2.95
CA GLU A 450 -2.97 -21.35 2.01
C GLU A 450 -3.13 -22.19 0.75
N ASP A 451 -4.34 -22.28 0.23
CA ASP A 451 -4.67 -22.92 -1.06
C ASP A 451 -5.48 -21.94 -1.90
N SER A 452 -4.91 -21.49 -3.01
CA SER A 452 -5.52 -20.58 -3.98
C SER A 452 -5.69 -21.30 -5.31
N ARG A 453 -6.85 -21.13 -5.91
CA ARG A 453 -7.12 -21.68 -7.25
C ARG A 453 -6.17 -21.13 -8.30
N LEU A 454 -5.71 -19.88 -8.14
CA LEU A 454 -4.85 -19.18 -9.09
C LEU A 454 -3.38 -19.58 -8.98
N SER A 455 -2.89 -19.87 -7.76
CA SER A 455 -1.45 -20.03 -7.48
C SER A 455 -1.09 -21.32 -6.76
N GLY A 456 -2.08 -22.19 -6.49
CA GLY A 456 -1.87 -23.46 -5.78
C GLY A 456 -1.66 -23.30 -4.26
N SER A 457 -1.11 -24.35 -3.66
CA SER A 457 -0.98 -24.46 -2.20
C SER A 457 0.39 -24.01 -1.70
N SER A 458 0.45 -23.42 -0.51
CA SER A 458 1.68 -23.05 0.17
C SER A 458 1.60 -23.29 1.67
N LEU A 459 2.74 -23.59 2.26
CA LEU A 459 2.95 -23.62 3.71
C LEU A 459 4.02 -22.59 4.07
N THR A 460 3.70 -21.70 5.00
CA THR A 460 4.59 -20.64 5.45
C THR A 460 4.80 -20.71 6.96
N PRO A 461 5.95 -21.24 7.41
CA PRO A 461 6.29 -21.32 8.83
C PRO A 461 6.95 -20.05 9.32
N ARG A 462 6.83 -19.81 10.64
CA ARG A 462 7.57 -18.78 11.38
C ARG A 462 7.94 -19.32 12.75
N VAL A 463 9.17 -18.99 13.18
CA VAL A 463 9.64 -19.26 14.54
C VAL A 463 10.33 -18.00 15.05
N ALA A 464 10.02 -17.62 16.27
CA ALA A 464 10.66 -16.51 16.96
C ALA A 464 11.00 -16.88 18.39
N VAL A 465 12.13 -16.38 18.85
CA VAL A 465 12.58 -16.48 20.23
C VAL A 465 12.82 -15.07 20.73
N ASN A 466 12.14 -14.70 21.81
CA ASN A 466 12.35 -13.44 22.50
C ASN A 466 12.98 -13.75 23.87
N TYR A 467 14.03 -13.02 24.21
CA TYR A 467 14.65 -13.02 25.53
C TYR A 467 14.38 -11.68 26.20
N LEU A 468 13.54 -11.67 27.21
CA LEU A 468 13.23 -10.49 28.00
C LEU A 468 14.32 -10.28 29.05
N ILE A 469 15.19 -9.28 28.85
CA ILE A 469 16.17 -8.85 29.85
C ILE A 469 15.41 -8.33 31.07
N THR A 470 14.35 -7.58 30.81
CA THR A 470 13.31 -7.13 31.74
C THR A 470 11.96 -7.14 31.01
N PRO A 471 10.83 -6.97 31.67
CA PRO A 471 9.52 -6.87 30.96
C PRO A 471 9.45 -5.75 29.91
N ARG A 472 10.34 -4.76 29.99
CA ARG A 472 10.40 -3.60 29.09
C ARG A 472 11.55 -3.65 28.09
N HIS A 473 12.41 -4.67 28.13
CA HIS A 473 13.61 -4.80 27.29
C HIS A 473 13.73 -6.22 26.78
N GLY A 474 13.61 -6.41 25.46
CA GLY A 474 13.67 -7.71 24.82
C GLY A 474 14.68 -7.77 23.67
N LEU A 475 15.40 -8.87 23.59
CA LEU A 475 16.13 -9.30 22.38
C LEU A 475 15.27 -10.31 21.66
N ARG A 476 15.32 -10.30 20.32
CA ARG A 476 14.58 -11.26 19.50
C ARG A 476 15.45 -11.84 18.39
N ALA A 477 15.17 -13.09 18.05
CA ALA A 477 15.66 -13.73 16.84
C ALA A 477 14.47 -14.37 16.14
N VAL A 478 14.32 -14.09 14.84
CA VAL A 478 13.15 -14.52 14.06
C VAL A 478 13.61 -15.16 12.76
N TYR A 479 13.01 -16.29 12.43
CA TYR A 479 13.03 -16.91 11.12
C TYR A 479 11.61 -17.01 10.56
N SER A 480 11.41 -16.54 9.35
CA SER A 480 10.10 -16.59 8.69
C SER A 480 10.24 -16.98 7.23
N GLU A 481 9.32 -17.81 6.76
CA GLU A 481 9.05 -17.97 5.34
C GLU A 481 7.72 -17.29 5.01
N ALA A 482 7.69 -16.62 3.86
CA ALA A 482 6.51 -15.94 3.37
C ALA A 482 6.35 -16.16 1.87
N VAL A 483 5.12 -16.01 1.38
CA VAL A 483 4.82 -16.10 -0.05
C VAL A 483 4.02 -14.90 -0.53
N ARG A 484 4.16 -14.61 -1.83
CA ARG A 484 3.24 -13.76 -2.56
C ARG A 484 2.63 -14.55 -3.69
N SER A 485 1.32 -14.62 -3.72
CA SER A 485 0.61 -15.19 -4.86
C SER A 485 0.67 -14.21 -6.05
N PRO A 486 0.88 -14.68 -7.28
CA PRO A 486 0.66 -13.86 -8.46
C PRO A 486 -0.78 -13.35 -8.43
N ASP A 487 -0.97 -12.12 -8.89
CA ASP A 487 -2.31 -11.57 -9.02
C ASP A 487 -2.98 -11.97 -10.35
N MET A 488 -4.26 -11.61 -10.49
CA MET A 488 -5.01 -11.96 -11.69
C MET A 488 -4.43 -11.32 -12.94
N PHE A 489 -3.90 -10.10 -12.85
CA PHE A 489 -3.29 -9.43 -13.98
C PHE A 489 -1.99 -10.13 -14.42
N GLU A 490 -1.07 -10.40 -13.48
CA GLU A 490 0.19 -11.07 -13.79
C GLU A 490 -0.03 -12.42 -14.44
N ASN A 491 -0.98 -13.21 -13.91
CA ASN A 491 -1.18 -14.59 -14.34
C ASN A 491 -2.11 -14.73 -15.55
N ASN A 492 -3.13 -13.88 -15.67
CA ASN A 492 -4.24 -14.09 -16.61
C ASN A 492 -4.45 -12.94 -17.60
N VAL A 493 -3.59 -11.91 -17.60
CA VAL A 493 -3.78 -10.78 -18.52
C VAL A 493 -3.82 -11.22 -19.97
N ASN A 494 -4.83 -10.72 -20.67
CA ASN A 494 -5.01 -10.88 -22.11
C ASN A 494 -5.33 -9.50 -22.69
N TRP A 495 -4.34 -8.61 -22.65
CA TRP A 495 -4.57 -7.19 -22.90
C TRP A 495 -4.89 -6.93 -24.37
N SER A 496 -6.06 -6.41 -24.61
CA SER A 496 -6.48 -5.89 -25.90
C SER A 496 -7.40 -4.69 -25.72
N TYR A 497 -7.36 -3.77 -26.66
CA TYR A 497 -8.27 -2.64 -26.67
C TYR A 497 -9.40 -2.90 -27.67
N THR A 498 -10.64 -2.93 -27.19
CA THR A 498 -11.82 -2.84 -28.03
C THR A 498 -12.17 -1.37 -28.19
N VAL A 499 -12.11 -0.89 -29.43
CA VAL A 499 -12.48 0.49 -29.80
C VAL A 499 -13.87 0.49 -30.39
N THR A 500 -14.74 1.32 -29.83
CA THR A 500 -16.13 1.46 -30.25
C THR A 500 -16.37 2.84 -30.87
N ASN A 501 -17.51 3.04 -31.49
CA ASN A 501 -17.89 4.33 -32.08
C ASN A 501 -16.86 4.85 -33.09
N LEU A 502 -16.26 3.97 -33.90
CA LEU A 502 -15.29 4.36 -34.90
C LEU A 502 -15.90 5.38 -35.89
N SER A 503 -15.23 6.52 -36.02
CA SER A 503 -15.63 7.60 -36.93
C SER A 503 -14.38 8.21 -37.60
N PRO A 504 -14.32 8.22 -38.97
CA PRO A 504 -15.17 7.44 -39.89
C PRO A 504 -15.07 5.94 -39.64
N TYR A 505 -15.98 5.15 -40.22
CA TYR A 505 -15.92 3.68 -40.14
C TYR A 505 -14.61 3.14 -40.71
N ALA A 506 -14.01 2.19 -40.02
CA ALA A 506 -12.85 1.49 -40.52
C ALA A 506 -13.31 0.24 -41.29
N PHE A 507 -13.10 0.20 -42.60
CA PHE A 507 -13.52 -0.91 -43.48
C PHE A 507 -14.99 -1.33 -43.29
N GLY A 508 -15.89 -0.32 -43.13
CA GLY A 508 -17.31 -0.55 -42.89
C GLY A 508 -17.67 -0.97 -41.46
N GLN A 509 -16.71 -1.02 -40.56
CA GLN A 509 -16.91 -1.38 -39.15
C GLN A 509 -17.02 -0.16 -38.25
N GLN A 510 -17.93 -0.23 -37.26
CA GLN A 510 -18.04 0.73 -36.15
C GLN A 510 -17.20 0.32 -34.94
N ARG A 511 -16.61 -0.85 -34.96
CA ARG A 511 -15.78 -1.43 -33.90
C ARG A 511 -14.50 -1.96 -34.50
N GLY A 512 -13.41 -1.77 -33.76
CA GLY A 512 -12.12 -2.36 -34.06
C GLY A 512 -11.49 -2.91 -32.80
N GLN A 513 -10.47 -3.73 -32.98
CA GLN A 513 -9.71 -4.26 -31.87
C GLN A 513 -8.23 -4.18 -32.20
N TYR A 514 -7.44 -3.70 -31.27
CA TYR A 514 -5.99 -3.86 -31.35
C TYR A 514 -5.42 -4.45 -30.07
N PHE A 515 -4.38 -5.20 -30.26
CA PHE A 515 -3.80 -6.04 -29.24
C PHE A 515 -2.51 -5.45 -28.71
N VAL A 516 -2.30 -5.66 -27.43
CA VAL A 516 -1.03 -5.41 -26.75
C VAL A 516 -0.35 -6.76 -26.53
N LYS A 517 0.95 -6.83 -26.65
CA LYS A 517 1.69 -8.10 -26.46
C LYS A 517 1.80 -8.56 -25.01
N THR A 518 1.04 -7.97 -24.12
CA THR A 518 1.03 -8.35 -22.71
C THR A 518 0.09 -9.52 -22.50
N ARG A 519 0.67 -10.64 -22.08
CA ARG A 519 -0.04 -11.90 -21.84
C ARG A 519 0.41 -12.47 -20.51
N GLY A 520 -0.55 -12.92 -19.72
CA GLY A 520 -0.29 -13.75 -18.55
C GLY A 520 0.00 -15.20 -18.99
N PRO A 521 0.99 -15.86 -18.41
CA PRO A 521 1.31 -17.24 -18.78
C PRO A 521 0.28 -18.25 -18.30
N GLY A 522 -0.50 -17.94 -17.25
CA GLY A 522 -1.53 -18.80 -16.69
C GLY A 522 -1.01 -19.87 -15.71
N ASP A 523 0.30 -19.95 -15.48
CA ASP A 523 0.97 -20.97 -14.68
C ASP A 523 2.05 -20.39 -13.75
N LEU A 524 1.92 -19.12 -13.37
CA LEU A 524 2.86 -18.50 -12.43
C LEU A 524 2.81 -19.18 -11.06
N GLU A 525 4.00 -19.44 -10.52
CA GLU A 525 4.18 -19.90 -9.16
C GLU A 525 4.22 -18.73 -8.17
N GLN A 526 4.06 -19.03 -6.90
CA GLN A 526 4.21 -18.05 -5.82
C GLN A 526 5.66 -17.61 -5.68
N GLU A 527 5.87 -16.30 -5.45
CA GLU A 527 7.17 -15.82 -4.95
C GLU A 527 7.36 -16.31 -3.52
N ARG A 528 8.58 -16.71 -3.18
CA ARG A 528 8.91 -17.18 -1.84
C ARG A 528 10.04 -16.35 -1.24
N MET A 529 9.81 -15.86 -0.03
CA MET A 529 10.78 -15.13 0.78
C MET A 529 11.23 -15.95 1.97
N ARG A 530 12.51 -15.91 2.28
CA ARG A 530 13.10 -16.36 3.53
C ARG A 530 13.75 -15.19 4.24
N SER A 531 13.33 -14.94 5.45
CA SER A 531 13.80 -13.83 6.28
C SER A 531 14.46 -14.31 7.55
N ARG A 532 15.55 -13.64 7.92
CA ARG A 532 16.25 -13.79 9.19
C ARG A 532 16.42 -12.43 9.82
N GLU A 533 15.94 -12.29 11.04
CA GLU A 533 15.99 -11.04 11.79
C GLU A 533 16.57 -11.29 13.18
N VAL A 534 17.42 -10.37 13.63
CA VAL A 534 17.75 -10.21 15.04
C VAL A 534 17.48 -8.77 15.43
N GLY A 535 16.93 -8.55 16.62
CA GLY A 535 16.53 -7.21 17.02
C GLY A 535 16.51 -7.02 18.52
N TYR A 536 16.39 -5.77 18.90
CA TYR A 536 16.22 -5.31 20.25
C TYR A 536 15.07 -4.33 20.31
N ASN A 537 14.20 -4.48 21.30
CA ASN A 537 13.17 -3.52 21.65
C ASN A 537 13.31 -3.16 23.12
N GLY A 538 13.27 -1.88 23.46
CA GLY A 538 13.42 -1.43 24.84
C GLY A 538 12.66 -0.12 25.12
N TYR A 539 12.15 -0.05 26.35
CA TYR A 539 11.57 1.17 26.92
C TYR A 539 12.27 1.56 28.20
N PHE A 540 12.98 2.68 28.15
CA PHE A 540 13.72 3.29 29.24
C PHE A 540 12.80 4.26 30.00
N SER A 541 12.11 3.74 31.01
CA SER A 541 11.07 4.50 31.76
C SER A 541 11.61 5.76 32.46
N ASP A 542 12.87 5.74 32.92
CA ASP A 542 13.46 6.87 33.65
C ASP A 542 13.62 8.12 32.81
N ILE A 543 13.73 7.95 31.49
CA ILE A 543 13.90 9.04 30.52
C ILE A 543 12.81 9.07 29.45
N ASP A 544 11.80 8.22 29.56
CA ASP A 544 10.68 8.07 28.61
C ASP A 544 11.16 7.91 27.15
N LEU A 545 12.06 6.95 26.92
CA LEU A 545 12.63 6.63 25.61
C LEU A 545 12.25 5.22 25.19
N SER A 546 11.57 5.09 24.07
CA SER A 546 11.35 3.82 23.36
C SER A 546 12.35 3.68 22.22
N MET A 547 12.88 2.47 22.04
CA MET A 547 13.83 2.15 20.98
C MET A 547 13.53 0.77 20.38
N ASP A 548 13.55 0.67 19.06
CA ASP A 548 13.52 -0.60 18.32
C ASP A 548 14.65 -0.59 17.28
N VAL A 549 15.47 -1.62 17.28
CA VAL A 549 16.57 -1.81 16.33
C VAL A 549 16.53 -3.21 15.80
N LYS A 550 16.73 -3.40 14.49
CA LYS A 550 16.88 -4.72 13.88
C LYS A 550 18.02 -4.77 12.85
N LEU A 551 18.57 -5.96 12.69
CA LEU A 551 19.37 -6.39 11.57
C LEU A 551 18.60 -7.47 10.83
N PHE A 552 18.61 -7.43 9.52
CA PHE A 552 17.84 -8.36 8.69
C PHE A 552 18.61 -8.85 7.47
N TYR A 553 18.23 -10.04 7.01
CA TYR A 553 18.68 -10.64 5.77
C TYR A 553 17.53 -11.41 5.13
N ASP A 554 17.11 -10.95 3.96
CA ASP A 554 15.94 -11.39 3.24
C ASP A 554 16.31 -11.86 1.84
N GLU A 555 15.81 -13.03 1.43
CA GLU A 555 15.99 -13.58 0.09
C GLU A 555 14.64 -13.89 -0.54
N ILE A 556 14.37 -13.34 -1.73
CA ILE A 556 13.18 -13.64 -2.54
C ILE A 556 13.61 -14.47 -3.74
N THR A 557 12.94 -15.59 -3.94
CA THR A 557 13.09 -16.49 -5.09
C THR A 557 11.77 -16.63 -5.85
N GLY A 558 11.83 -16.97 -7.13
CA GLY A 558 10.64 -17.02 -7.97
C GLY A 558 9.98 -15.67 -8.17
N MET A 559 10.75 -14.58 -8.06
CA MET A 559 10.24 -13.23 -8.12
C MET A 559 9.67 -12.90 -9.49
N ILE A 560 8.46 -12.35 -9.50
CA ILE A 560 7.78 -11.84 -10.69
C ILE A 560 8.18 -10.38 -10.82
N SER A 561 8.98 -10.06 -11.86
CA SER A 561 9.62 -8.75 -12.01
C SER A 561 8.69 -7.66 -12.51
N GLU A 562 9.05 -6.44 -12.18
CA GLU A 562 8.49 -5.17 -12.62
C GLU A 562 9.47 -4.43 -13.57
N PRO A 563 9.01 -3.42 -14.34
CA PRO A 563 7.64 -2.98 -14.54
C PRO A 563 6.92 -3.76 -15.63
N LEU A 564 5.57 -3.74 -15.56
CA LEU A 564 4.70 -4.18 -16.66
C LEU A 564 4.92 -3.27 -17.87
N LYS A 565 5.52 -3.81 -18.93
CA LYS A 565 5.71 -3.08 -20.19
C LYS A 565 4.53 -3.38 -21.12
N ASN A 566 3.83 -2.35 -21.58
CA ASN A 566 2.68 -2.48 -22.46
C ASN A 566 2.96 -3.26 -23.77
N ASN A 567 4.22 -3.39 -24.15
CA ASN A 567 4.57 -3.87 -25.48
C ASN A 567 5.16 -5.27 -25.55
N GLN A 568 5.54 -5.93 -24.47
CA GLN A 568 6.17 -7.26 -24.52
C GLN A 568 6.27 -7.95 -23.14
N TYR A 569 5.39 -7.66 -22.21
CA TYR A 569 5.46 -8.27 -20.89
C TYR A 569 4.89 -9.68 -20.92
N ILE A 570 5.73 -10.65 -20.60
CA ILE A 570 5.33 -11.99 -20.17
C ILE A 570 5.88 -12.17 -18.78
N ALA A 571 5.01 -12.24 -17.79
CA ALA A 571 5.39 -12.49 -16.43
C ALA A 571 6.11 -13.85 -16.30
N SER A 572 7.12 -13.94 -15.46
CA SER A 572 7.82 -15.18 -15.18
C SER A 572 8.42 -15.19 -13.79
N ASN A 573 8.54 -16.36 -13.19
CA ASN A 573 9.19 -16.59 -11.90
C ASN A 573 10.73 -16.70 -12.02
N ALA A 574 11.36 -16.10 -13.02
CA ALA A 574 12.77 -16.27 -13.31
C ALA A 574 13.70 -15.42 -12.42
N ASN A 575 13.14 -14.47 -11.66
CA ASN A 575 13.90 -13.46 -10.94
C ASN A 575 14.07 -13.79 -9.47
N ARG A 576 15.03 -13.10 -8.85
CA ARG A 576 15.35 -13.18 -7.43
C ARG A 576 15.87 -11.86 -6.92
N ALA A 577 15.66 -11.60 -5.64
CA ALA A 577 16.17 -10.43 -4.97
C ALA A 577 16.74 -10.78 -3.59
N ARG A 578 17.61 -9.91 -3.07
CA ARG A 578 18.17 -9.98 -1.73
C ARG A 578 18.19 -8.59 -1.13
N PHE A 579 17.78 -8.52 0.12
CA PHE A 579 17.82 -7.30 0.91
C PHE A 579 18.51 -7.61 2.23
N SER A 580 19.44 -6.74 2.65
CA SER A 580 20.11 -6.87 3.95
C SER A 580 20.39 -5.49 4.50
N GLY A 581 20.42 -5.35 5.82
CA GLY A 581 20.67 -4.06 6.41
C GLY A 581 20.26 -3.95 7.87
N SER A 582 20.05 -2.71 8.27
CA SER A 582 19.66 -2.36 9.62
C SER A 582 18.57 -1.29 9.62
N GLU A 583 17.68 -1.36 10.61
CA GLU A 583 16.69 -0.32 10.87
C GLU A 583 16.71 0.05 12.35
N ALA A 584 16.42 1.33 12.61
CA ALA A 584 16.27 1.85 13.95
C ALA A 584 15.12 2.84 14.02
N GLN A 585 14.40 2.83 15.12
CA GLN A 585 13.46 3.89 15.49
C GLN A 585 13.64 4.24 16.95
N LEU A 586 13.53 5.54 17.26
CA LEU A 586 13.56 6.10 18.58
C LEU A 586 12.34 6.99 18.75
N ASP A 587 11.66 6.90 19.89
CA ASP A 587 10.60 7.81 20.31
C ASP A 587 10.91 8.24 21.73
N TRP A 588 11.23 9.52 21.92
CA TRP A 588 11.75 10.05 23.18
C TRP A 588 10.94 11.25 23.65
N ARG A 589 10.48 11.20 24.88
CA ARG A 589 9.80 12.31 25.56
C ARG A 589 10.67 12.87 26.68
N PRO A 590 11.69 13.72 26.35
CA PRO A 590 12.59 14.27 27.34
C PRO A 590 11.89 15.16 28.39
N THR A 591 10.73 15.68 28.04
CA THR A 591 9.84 16.45 28.94
C THR A 591 8.38 16.10 28.62
N LEU A 592 7.47 16.45 29.54
CA LEU A 592 6.02 16.32 29.30
C LEU A 592 5.51 17.19 28.13
N ARG A 593 6.35 18.07 27.60
CA ARG A 593 6.00 18.98 26.50
C ARG A 593 6.68 18.67 25.19
N ASP A 594 7.74 17.88 25.21
CA ASP A 594 8.55 17.57 24.03
C ASP A 594 8.48 16.08 23.68
N ARG A 595 8.33 15.80 22.42
CA ARG A 595 8.48 14.45 21.85
C ARG A 595 9.40 14.54 20.64
N LEU A 596 10.43 13.71 20.64
CA LEU A 596 11.38 13.55 19.55
C LEU A 596 11.21 12.17 18.96
N ARG A 597 11.19 12.09 17.64
CA ARG A 597 11.15 10.83 16.91
C ARG A 597 12.27 10.80 15.87
N LEU A 598 12.97 9.69 15.82
CA LEU A 598 14.00 9.44 14.82
C LEU A 598 13.76 8.06 14.19
N THR A 599 13.82 7.98 12.88
CA THR A 599 13.83 6.72 12.13
C THR A 599 15.00 6.69 11.17
N TYR A 600 15.58 5.52 11.01
CA TYR A 600 16.68 5.32 10.08
C TYR A 600 16.63 3.89 9.53
N ALA A 601 16.93 3.75 8.25
CA ALA A 601 17.11 2.47 7.59
C ALA A 601 18.33 2.52 6.67
N HIS A 602 19.15 1.48 6.74
CA HIS A 602 20.20 1.19 5.76
C HIS A 602 19.85 -0.13 5.07
N VAL A 603 19.74 -0.11 3.75
CA VAL A 603 19.27 -1.24 2.96
C VAL A 603 20.19 -1.48 1.77
N ASP A 604 20.88 -2.61 1.77
CA ASP A 604 21.56 -3.12 0.60
C ASP A 604 20.62 -4.01 -0.20
N ALA A 605 20.19 -3.53 -1.36
CA ALA A 605 19.27 -4.23 -2.24
C ALA A 605 20.00 -4.74 -3.50
N TRP A 606 19.85 -6.02 -3.78
CA TRP A 606 20.27 -6.65 -5.01
C TRP A 606 19.11 -7.39 -5.67
N ALA A 607 18.96 -7.27 -6.98
CA ALA A 607 17.98 -8.03 -7.76
C ALA A 607 18.58 -8.48 -9.09
N SER A 608 18.15 -9.65 -9.58
CA SER A 608 18.57 -10.17 -10.89
C SER A 608 18.07 -9.31 -12.04
N ASN A 609 16.92 -8.63 -11.87
CA ASN A 609 16.43 -7.59 -12.77
C ASN A 609 16.69 -6.21 -12.13
N PRO A 610 17.46 -5.31 -12.76
CA PRO A 610 17.74 -3.98 -12.23
C PRO A 610 16.49 -3.12 -12.01
N ASP A 611 15.43 -3.33 -12.78
CA ASP A 611 14.18 -2.59 -12.65
C ASP A 611 13.49 -2.82 -11.30
N ASP A 612 13.74 -3.96 -10.65
CA ASP A 612 13.19 -4.30 -9.32
C ASP A 612 13.86 -3.55 -8.16
N ARG A 613 14.80 -2.64 -8.44
CA ARG A 613 15.50 -1.80 -7.44
C ARG A 613 15.24 -0.31 -7.62
N ARG A 614 14.29 0.09 -8.45
CA ARG A 614 14.10 1.52 -8.80
C ARG A 614 13.71 2.40 -7.64
N LEU A 615 13.00 1.88 -6.64
CA LEU A 615 12.60 2.61 -5.44
C LEU A 615 13.40 2.21 -4.20
N SER A 616 14.64 1.78 -4.36
CA SER A 616 15.52 1.40 -3.26
C SER A 616 16.52 2.52 -2.97
N ALA A 617 16.44 3.09 -1.78
CA ALA A 617 17.46 3.97 -1.23
C ALA A 617 18.37 3.17 -0.30
N HIS A 618 19.70 3.46 -0.33
CA HIS A 618 20.61 2.85 0.63
C HIS A 618 20.40 3.36 2.04
N ASN A 619 20.17 4.67 2.16
CA ASN A 619 19.91 5.31 3.44
C ASN A 619 18.64 6.13 3.37
N SER A 620 17.76 5.91 4.30
CA SER A 620 16.50 6.66 4.42
C SER A 620 16.16 6.89 5.88
N GLY A 621 15.35 7.91 6.13
CA GLY A 621 14.90 8.16 7.49
C GLY A 621 14.10 9.44 7.67
N SER A 622 13.69 9.64 8.90
CA SER A 622 12.98 10.85 9.32
C SER A 622 13.39 11.28 10.71
N ALA A 623 13.30 12.59 10.96
CA ALA A 623 13.47 13.16 12.28
C ALA A 623 12.31 14.10 12.56
N GLY A 624 11.70 13.99 13.75
CA GLY A 624 10.58 14.80 14.17
C GLY A 624 10.80 15.39 15.57
N TRP A 625 10.41 16.63 15.76
CA TRP A 625 10.30 17.27 17.07
C TRP A 625 8.93 17.91 17.20
N MET A 626 8.21 17.50 18.21
CA MET A 626 6.88 18.02 18.57
C MET A 626 6.97 18.67 19.94
N ARG A 627 6.38 19.87 20.07
CA ARG A 627 6.38 20.62 21.34
C ARG A 627 5.04 21.24 21.64
N ASN A 628 4.59 21.04 22.86
CA ASN A 628 3.47 21.76 23.47
C ASN A 628 4.01 22.96 24.28
N TRP A 629 3.73 24.18 23.81
CA TRP A 629 4.20 25.41 24.43
C TRP A 629 3.35 25.86 25.63
N GLY A 630 2.24 25.19 25.88
CA GLY A 630 1.22 25.63 26.84
C GLY A 630 0.19 26.57 26.21
N ASP A 631 -0.85 26.90 26.98
CA ASP A 631 -1.95 27.77 26.55
C ASP A 631 -2.58 27.37 25.22
N GLY A 632 -2.53 26.09 24.88
CA GLY A 632 -3.04 25.52 23.63
C GLY A 632 -2.17 25.75 22.39
N TRP A 633 -0.97 26.30 22.52
CA TRP A 633 -0.01 26.35 21.41
C TRP A 633 0.78 25.06 21.28
N SER A 634 0.91 24.57 20.03
CA SER A 634 1.77 23.43 19.70
C SER A 634 2.49 23.67 18.38
N SER A 635 3.67 23.09 18.25
CA SER A 635 4.44 23.08 17.00
C SER A 635 5.05 21.73 16.74
N ALA A 636 5.28 21.42 15.46
CA ALA A 636 6.00 20.24 15.03
C ALA A 636 6.93 20.58 13.86
N VAL A 637 8.09 19.95 13.87
CA VAL A 637 9.07 20.01 12.78
C VAL A 637 9.39 18.58 12.39
N PHE A 638 9.24 18.25 11.10
CA PHE A 638 9.63 16.96 10.57
C PHE A 638 10.60 17.13 9.40
N TYR A 639 11.66 16.35 9.40
CA TYR A 639 12.57 16.20 8.28
C TYR A 639 12.46 14.77 7.75
N TYR A 640 12.47 14.62 6.43
CA TYR A 640 12.47 13.35 5.72
C TYR A 640 13.61 13.34 4.73
N GLY A 641 14.30 12.20 4.59
CA GLY A 641 15.42 12.08 3.67
C GLY A 641 15.63 10.67 3.16
N ASP A 642 15.87 10.57 1.84
CA ASP A 642 16.26 9.36 1.12
C ASP A 642 17.44 9.69 0.20
N ASP A 643 18.52 8.89 0.20
CA ASP A 643 19.77 9.25 -0.47
C ASP A 643 19.77 9.01 -1.99
N ALA A 644 18.98 8.09 -2.51
CA ALA A 644 19.00 7.73 -3.92
C ALA A 644 17.68 7.11 -4.42
N LEU A 645 16.54 7.61 -4.00
CA LEU A 645 15.26 7.09 -4.48
C LEU A 645 15.11 7.29 -6.00
N ASN A 646 15.05 6.17 -6.75
CA ASN A 646 15.02 6.16 -8.22
C ASN A 646 16.07 7.07 -8.87
N GLN A 647 17.31 7.05 -8.39
CA GLN A 647 18.44 7.89 -8.82
C GLN A 647 18.39 9.34 -8.34
N TYR A 648 17.36 9.75 -7.61
CA TYR A 648 17.22 11.09 -7.10
C TYR A 648 17.18 11.09 -5.58
N ARG A 649 17.86 12.05 -4.99
CA ARG A 649 17.80 12.33 -3.58
C ARG A 649 16.45 12.98 -3.24
N TYR A 650 15.87 12.62 -2.11
CA TYR A 650 14.68 13.26 -1.60
C TYR A 650 14.94 13.86 -0.23
N GLU A 651 14.64 15.14 -0.08
CA GLU A 651 14.70 15.82 1.21
C GLU A 651 13.53 16.80 1.33
N ARG A 652 12.86 16.74 2.50
CA ARG A 652 11.74 17.64 2.80
C ARG A 652 11.74 18.02 4.27
N LEU A 653 11.39 19.29 4.53
CA LEU A 653 11.13 19.85 5.85
C LEU A 653 9.68 20.27 5.95
N ASP A 654 8.98 19.81 6.99
CA ASP A 654 7.61 20.17 7.30
C ASP A 654 7.57 20.91 8.64
N LEU A 655 6.89 22.07 8.67
CA LEU A 655 6.70 22.89 9.86
C LEU A 655 5.21 23.08 10.11
N ARG A 656 4.73 22.65 11.26
CA ARG A 656 3.36 22.86 11.70
C ARG A 656 3.31 23.73 12.94
N LEU A 657 2.41 24.72 12.94
CA LEU A 657 2.08 25.53 14.10
C LEU A 657 0.58 25.49 14.32
N ALA A 658 0.14 25.24 15.53
CA ALA A 658 -1.28 25.18 15.86
C ALA A 658 -1.59 25.91 17.17
N LYS A 659 -2.80 26.46 17.23
CA LYS A 659 -3.39 27.04 18.42
C LYS A 659 -4.76 26.44 18.67
N ARG A 660 -4.96 25.89 19.85
CA ARG A 660 -6.25 25.34 20.31
C ARG A 660 -6.82 26.22 21.43
N TRP A 661 -8.06 26.59 21.26
CA TRP A 661 -8.86 27.25 22.29
C TRP A 661 -9.90 26.27 22.83
N ARG A 662 -10.14 26.31 24.14
CA ARG A 662 -11.20 25.55 24.78
C ARG A 662 -12.19 26.53 25.41
N VAL A 663 -13.47 26.45 25.00
CA VAL A 663 -14.55 27.34 25.46
C VAL A 663 -15.78 26.50 25.76
N TYR A 664 -16.20 26.47 27.02
CA TYR A 664 -17.41 25.77 27.48
C TYR A 664 -17.52 24.30 27.04
N GLY A 665 -16.43 23.54 27.13
CA GLY A 665 -16.41 22.13 26.72
C GLY A 665 -16.10 21.89 25.24
N ASN A 666 -16.22 22.90 24.40
CA ASN A 666 -15.89 22.84 22.98
C ASN A 666 -14.43 23.16 22.73
N SER A 667 -13.86 22.68 21.63
CA SER A 667 -12.51 23.04 21.22
C SER A 667 -12.48 23.58 19.79
N LEU A 668 -11.70 24.64 19.56
CA LEU A 668 -11.39 25.16 18.23
C LEU A 668 -9.86 25.13 18.06
N GLU A 669 -9.38 24.41 17.06
CA GLU A 669 -7.96 24.44 16.67
C GLU A 669 -7.80 25.11 15.31
N LEU A 670 -6.88 26.07 15.23
CA LEU A 670 -6.36 26.61 13.97
C LEU A 670 -4.92 26.14 13.81
N ALA A 671 -4.59 25.60 12.62
CA ALA A 671 -3.24 25.15 12.34
C ALA A 671 -2.78 25.62 10.96
N ALA A 672 -1.48 25.88 10.83
CA ALA A 672 -0.78 26.15 9.59
C ALA A 672 0.31 25.09 9.39
N LEU A 673 0.41 24.55 8.20
CA LEU A 673 1.43 23.60 7.78
C LEU A 673 2.19 24.18 6.59
N TRP A 674 3.50 24.32 6.73
CA TRP A 674 4.41 24.66 5.65
C TRP A 674 5.32 23.47 5.36
N GLN A 675 5.37 23.07 4.10
CA GLN A 675 6.20 21.96 3.62
C GLN A 675 7.20 22.51 2.61
N GLN A 676 8.48 22.23 2.80
CA GLN A 676 9.56 22.69 1.95
C GLN A 676 10.36 21.51 1.43
N ARG A 677 10.36 21.30 0.12
CA ARG A 677 11.34 20.44 -0.53
C ARG A 677 12.70 21.13 -0.53
N LEU A 678 13.72 20.46 -0.04
CA LEU A 678 15.08 20.99 0.08
C LEU A 678 15.91 20.66 -1.17
N ASP A 679 15.48 19.69 -1.95
CA ASP A 679 16.16 19.19 -3.14
C ASP A 679 15.54 19.76 -4.43
N ASP A 680 16.35 19.85 -5.48
CA ASP A 680 15.91 20.34 -6.81
C ASP A 680 15.32 19.25 -7.69
N GLU A 681 15.56 17.99 -7.33
CA GLU A 681 15.23 16.83 -8.13
C GLU A 681 13.82 16.29 -7.83
N PRO A 682 13.20 15.60 -8.79
CA PRO A 682 11.86 15.06 -8.63
C PRO A 682 11.85 13.84 -7.68
N THR A 683 10.69 13.61 -7.06
CA THR A 683 10.54 12.66 -5.98
C THR A 683 10.62 11.19 -6.38
N THR A 684 10.43 10.77 -7.65
CA THR A 684 10.56 9.35 -8.01
C THR A 684 10.58 9.04 -9.50
N ALA A 685 9.64 9.53 -10.28
CA ALA A 685 9.64 9.27 -11.72
C ALA A 685 10.40 10.37 -12.44
N VAL A 686 11.28 10.00 -13.36
CA VAL A 686 12.08 10.93 -14.21
C VAL A 686 11.19 11.99 -14.87
N GLN A 687 9.90 11.71 -15.03
CA GLN A 687 8.92 12.58 -15.68
C GLN A 687 8.23 13.55 -14.72
N ASN A 688 8.35 13.35 -13.41
CA ASN A 688 7.66 14.13 -12.38
C ASN A 688 8.53 15.25 -11.83
N ARG A 689 8.85 16.26 -12.62
CA ARG A 689 9.52 17.46 -12.15
C ARG A 689 8.47 18.47 -11.71
N TYR A 690 8.61 18.96 -10.48
CA TYR A 690 7.71 19.93 -9.88
C TYR A 690 8.44 21.24 -9.65
N ASP A 691 7.86 22.36 -10.08
CA ASP A 691 8.46 23.67 -9.86
C ASP A 691 8.23 24.17 -8.43
N SER A 692 7.09 23.83 -7.83
CA SER A 692 6.75 24.28 -6.49
C SER A 692 7.56 23.54 -5.44
N ARG A 693 8.51 24.25 -4.81
CA ARG A 693 9.35 23.72 -3.71
C ARG A 693 8.69 23.81 -2.36
N HIS A 694 7.63 24.60 -2.23
CA HIS A 694 6.95 24.82 -0.97
C HIS A 694 5.44 24.73 -1.13
N ARG A 695 4.78 24.31 -0.10
CA ARG A 695 3.33 24.21 -0.02
C ARG A 695 2.87 24.67 1.35
N LEU A 696 1.96 25.63 1.39
CA LEU A 696 1.31 26.13 2.60
C LEU A 696 -0.15 25.71 2.62
N SER A 697 -0.60 25.19 3.75
CA SER A 697 -2.00 24.94 4.04
C SER A 697 -2.38 25.42 5.44
N VAL A 698 -3.64 25.75 5.62
CA VAL A 698 -4.22 26.13 6.91
C VAL A 698 -5.46 25.29 7.16
N SER A 699 -5.69 24.91 8.41
CA SER A 699 -6.87 24.15 8.81
C SER A 699 -7.53 24.76 10.03
N ALA A 700 -8.85 24.61 10.10
CA ALA A 700 -9.66 24.91 11.26
C ALA A 700 -10.44 23.66 11.64
N GLU A 701 -10.39 23.28 12.92
CA GLU A 701 -11.06 22.10 13.46
C GLU A 701 -11.86 22.51 14.70
N LEU A 702 -13.15 22.14 14.72
CA LEU A 702 -14.10 22.40 15.78
C LEU A 702 -14.61 21.06 16.33
N GLU A 703 -14.57 20.90 17.65
CA GLU A 703 -15.11 19.73 18.38
C GLU A 703 -16.11 20.23 19.45
N PHE A 704 -17.33 19.63 19.48
CA PHE A 704 -18.39 19.98 20.43
C PHE A 704 -19.38 18.84 20.68
#